data_6a6b58844babfe792aeed4cfbbbfd447
#
_entry.id   6a6b58844babfe792aeed4cfbbbfd447
#
_cell.length_a   1.000
_cell.length_b   1.000
_cell.length_c   1.000
_cell.angle_alpha   90.00
_cell.angle_beta   90.00
_cell.angle_gamma   90.00
#
_symmetry.space_group_name_H-M   'P 1'
#
loop_
_entity.id
_entity.type
_entity.pdbx_description
1 polymer ?
#
loop_
_entity_poly.entity_id
_entity_poly.type
_entity_poly.pdbx_seq_one_letter_code
_entity_poly.pdbx_strand_id
1 'polypeptide(L)'
;MKRTILTLLLALGAGISSLQAQETLEVKRVGLDSLVRLLRKEFQPDIYYILDEEEQSTFSVSAPRASFMEAAMDALREKGYIISTYGGSRFILHSKTVFTSLPAGYFDDGSASSGSEELQRYLAEQNTIVTFANKVYEIGDPGSKHSGKAYVSGHVRDVSSGEPLTGVSVYDTKSGAYTVTDADGFYRVALPVGDNQLSLSGYSLDDMHLTLKVYDNGTLDVVMKEKVTALTGAIVSADAASYHRDAKMGLERMRVNIITKIPSAFGEGDIIKAVLTLPGVKSVGEASSGFNVRGGSTDQNLILFNDGTLYNPTHLFGIFSAFNPDVISEVELYKSSIPAEFGGRISSVLDVRGREGNSNKLAGSLGLGLLTSRFHLEGPLAKGRTTFIVGGRTTYSNWLLNLMPENSNYHGGAADFSDLNASVTHKVNDNNTIQAYAYWSRDGFSFSRDTSFRYSNLDASLKWRSRLSDRLNLVAVAGYDQYNASFDNDFNEWSGYRVDNHIRQGFAKATFKYTAGGSHEITYGGSATYYSLMPGQLSPLHEESLVAARALATQRALEPAAFISDSWSVTQKLMLEAGLRVSGLAAFDPSKFYANPELRLSGKYSFRDNLSLKAGFNTMSQYIHLISNTSSISPIDSWQLSNDRIRPQTGWQAASGLYWTVADGQVDLSLEGYYKRTSHYLDYKSGATLLMNENLADDLTETYGKAYGVEVMAKRASGKLTGWVSYSYARSMLREMYDRGVETINGGAWYNAPHDKPHEAKMVANYKFTHRYSLSVNLDYATGRPVTLPVGVYYYANGWRLAYSERNSYRIPDYFRLDLAVNIEPGHYLRQLTHMSWTVGVYNVTGRKNAYSVFFTTDGGREVSGRMLSVFASPIPYLNLNLKF
;
A
#
# COMPACT_ATOMS: atom_id res chain seq x y z
N MET A 1 13.50 -1.96 -79.01
CA MET A 1 14.94 -2.15 -78.71
C MET A 1 15.29 -2.38 -77.24
N LYS A 2 14.35 -2.30 -76.27
CA LYS A 2 14.64 -2.59 -74.84
C LYS A 2 14.27 -3.99 -74.32
N ARG A 3 13.57 -4.80 -75.14
CA ARG A 3 13.20 -6.19 -74.84
C ARG A 3 14.16 -7.26 -75.37
N THR A 4 15.04 -6.92 -76.36
CA THR A 4 15.96 -7.86 -77.02
C THR A 4 17.31 -7.95 -76.28
N ILE A 5 17.61 -6.93 -75.42
CA ILE A 5 18.88 -6.92 -74.64
C ILE A 5 18.73 -7.69 -73.33
N LEU A 6 17.50 -7.85 -72.79
CA LEU A 6 17.28 -8.60 -71.55
C LEU A 6 17.24 -10.11 -71.77
N THR A 7 16.94 -10.58 -73.00
CA THR A 7 16.88 -11.99 -73.35
C THR A 7 18.31 -12.52 -73.71
N LEU A 8 19.22 -11.65 -74.15
CA LEU A 8 20.60 -12.01 -74.43
C LEU A 8 21.49 -12.09 -73.17
N LEU A 9 21.10 -11.30 -72.09
CA LEU A 9 21.79 -11.36 -70.79
C LEU A 9 21.36 -12.57 -69.94
N LEU A 10 20.16 -13.10 -70.15
CA LEU A 10 19.66 -14.33 -69.52
C LEU A 10 20.17 -15.64 -70.18
N ALA A 11 20.57 -15.54 -71.48
CA ALA A 11 21.15 -16.69 -72.20
C ALA A 11 22.68 -16.82 -71.99
N LEU A 12 23.37 -15.76 -71.57
CA LEU A 12 24.79 -15.81 -71.21
C LEU A 12 25.04 -16.15 -69.74
N GLY A 13 24.00 -16.11 -68.87
CA GLY A 13 24.06 -16.48 -67.45
C GLY A 13 23.84 -18.00 -67.21
N ALA A 14 23.33 -18.73 -68.20
CA ALA A 14 23.02 -20.15 -68.08
C ALA A 14 24.13 -21.10 -68.60
N GLY A 15 25.28 -20.56 -69.00
CA GLY A 15 26.36 -21.33 -69.67
C GLY A 15 27.63 -21.48 -68.83
N ILE A 16 27.72 -20.96 -67.61
CA ILE A 16 28.97 -21.05 -66.79
C ILE A 16 28.71 -21.67 -65.44
N SER A 17 27.79 -22.61 -65.29
CA SER A 17 27.54 -23.35 -64.04
C SER A 17 27.85 -24.86 -64.20
N SER A 18 28.94 -25.20 -64.90
CA SER A 18 29.41 -26.58 -64.88
C SER A 18 30.91 -26.62 -65.07
N LEU A 19 31.65 -26.29 -64.00
CA LEU A 19 33.01 -26.74 -63.70
C LEU A 19 33.52 -26.02 -62.40
N GLN A 20 32.75 -26.10 -61.34
CA GLN A 20 33.34 -25.97 -59.98
C GLN A 20 33.53 -27.38 -59.49
N ALA A 21 34.78 -27.79 -59.31
CA ALA A 21 35.18 -28.99 -58.62
C ALA A 21 34.41 -28.99 -57.28
N GLN A 22 33.65 -30.03 -56.98
CA GLN A 22 32.97 -30.19 -55.68
C GLN A 22 34.04 -30.25 -54.63
N GLU A 23 34.29 -29.11 -53.96
CA GLU A 23 35.17 -29.02 -52.83
C GLU A 23 34.62 -29.91 -51.72
N THR A 24 35.24 -31.03 -51.42
CA THR A 24 34.84 -31.96 -50.38
C THR A 24 35.43 -31.48 -49.09
N LEU A 25 34.57 -31.19 -48.11
CA LEU A 25 35.02 -30.93 -46.76
C LEU A 25 35.17 -32.24 -45.99
N GLU A 26 36.27 -32.44 -45.35
CA GLU A 26 36.57 -33.64 -44.54
C GLU A 26 37.03 -33.20 -43.13
N VAL A 27 36.41 -33.81 -42.12
CA VAL A 27 36.78 -33.65 -40.72
C VAL A 27 36.91 -35.04 -40.09
N LYS A 28 38.03 -35.25 -39.39
CA LYS A 28 38.34 -36.54 -38.77
C LYS A 28 38.54 -36.43 -37.29
N ARG A 29 37.77 -37.19 -36.50
CA ARG A 29 37.86 -37.32 -35.03
C ARG A 29 37.88 -35.97 -34.28
N VAL A 30 36.91 -35.11 -34.54
CA VAL A 30 36.78 -33.85 -33.78
C VAL A 30 35.64 -33.95 -32.78
N GLY A 31 35.79 -33.25 -31.65
CA GLY A 31 34.72 -33.15 -30.66
C GLY A 31 33.60 -32.26 -31.14
N LEU A 32 32.45 -32.27 -30.46
CA LEU A 32 31.25 -31.49 -30.78
C LEU A 32 31.53 -29.97 -30.93
N ASP A 33 32.23 -29.36 -29.99
CA ASP A 33 32.62 -27.95 -30.02
C ASP A 33 33.41 -27.59 -31.30
N SER A 34 34.39 -28.43 -31.66
CA SER A 34 35.21 -28.22 -32.85
C SER A 34 34.40 -28.38 -34.13
N LEU A 35 33.49 -29.33 -34.18
CA LEU A 35 32.57 -29.53 -35.31
C LEU A 35 31.65 -28.32 -35.47
N VAL A 36 31.03 -27.85 -34.41
CA VAL A 36 30.12 -26.71 -34.45
C VAL A 36 30.87 -25.40 -34.82
N ARG A 37 32.11 -25.19 -34.32
CA ARG A 37 32.96 -24.07 -34.72
C ARG A 37 33.26 -24.10 -36.21
N LEU A 38 33.55 -25.24 -36.76
CA LEU A 38 33.78 -25.40 -38.21
C LEU A 38 32.51 -25.03 -39.00
N LEU A 39 31.35 -25.59 -38.59
CA LEU A 39 30.06 -25.31 -39.22
C LEU A 39 29.72 -23.84 -39.21
N ARG A 40 29.95 -23.17 -38.08
CA ARG A 40 29.77 -21.73 -37.95
C ARG A 40 30.69 -20.93 -38.85
N LYS A 41 31.96 -21.32 -38.98
CA LYS A 41 32.96 -20.66 -39.83
C LYS A 41 32.64 -20.77 -41.31
N GLU A 42 32.22 -21.97 -41.77
CA GLU A 42 32.03 -22.25 -43.17
C GLU A 42 30.63 -21.91 -43.71
N PHE A 43 29.58 -21.98 -42.86
CA PHE A 43 28.19 -21.86 -43.28
C PHE A 43 27.42 -20.77 -42.53
N GLN A 44 28.01 -20.20 -41.47
CA GLN A 44 27.41 -19.18 -40.61
C GLN A 44 25.98 -19.51 -40.07
N PRO A 45 25.69 -20.77 -39.69
CA PRO A 45 24.40 -21.11 -39.13
C PRO A 45 24.31 -20.76 -37.66
N ASP A 46 23.10 -20.45 -37.21
CA ASP A 46 22.79 -20.35 -35.78
C ASP A 46 22.61 -21.74 -35.19
N ILE A 47 23.66 -22.24 -34.55
CA ILE A 47 23.65 -23.55 -33.88
C ILE A 47 23.90 -23.33 -32.39
N TYR A 48 23.01 -23.90 -31.56
CA TYR A 48 23.11 -23.94 -30.11
C TYR A 48 23.31 -25.39 -29.65
N TYR A 49 24.21 -25.61 -28.70
CA TYR A 49 24.52 -26.94 -28.21
C TYR A 49 24.95 -26.91 -26.73
N ILE A 50 24.78 -28.05 -26.08
CA ILE A 50 25.23 -28.27 -24.68
C ILE A 50 26.48 -29.13 -24.71
N LEU A 51 27.55 -28.66 -24.02
CA LEU A 51 28.74 -29.43 -23.74
C LEU A 51 28.55 -30.16 -22.41
N ASP A 52 28.58 -31.48 -22.45
CA ASP A 52 28.65 -32.29 -21.24
C ASP A 52 30.13 -32.62 -20.96
N GLU A 53 30.67 -32.29 -19.78
CA GLU A 53 32.09 -32.41 -19.45
C GLU A 53 32.57 -33.84 -19.43
N GLU A 54 31.66 -34.84 -19.36
CA GLU A 54 31.99 -36.25 -19.34
C GLU A 54 31.97 -36.92 -20.72
N GLU A 55 31.57 -36.21 -21.78
CA GLU A 55 31.37 -36.86 -23.08
C GLU A 55 32.51 -36.62 -24.07
N GLN A 56 33.25 -37.69 -24.38
CA GLN A 56 34.34 -37.74 -25.36
C GLN A 56 33.89 -38.18 -26.76
N SER A 57 32.66 -37.88 -27.18
CA SER A 57 32.20 -38.26 -28.52
C SER A 57 32.99 -37.52 -29.61
N THR A 58 33.60 -38.30 -30.53
CA THR A 58 34.30 -37.73 -31.69
C THR A 58 33.52 -37.98 -32.97
N PHE A 59 33.54 -37.02 -33.88
CA PHE A 59 32.82 -37.01 -35.14
C PHE A 59 33.80 -37.01 -36.31
N SER A 60 33.47 -37.80 -37.36
CA SER A 60 34.21 -37.80 -38.63
C SER A 60 33.17 -37.62 -39.72
N VAL A 61 33.28 -36.56 -40.49
CA VAL A 61 32.35 -36.22 -41.56
C VAL A 61 33.12 -35.90 -42.83
N SER A 62 32.70 -36.51 -43.96
CA SER A 62 33.28 -36.21 -45.26
C SER A 62 32.14 -36.13 -46.28
N ALA A 63 31.92 -34.95 -46.84
CA ALA A 63 30.86 -34.72 -47.79
C ALA A 63 31.20 -33.48 -48.70
N PRO A 64 30.57 -33.36 -49.86
CA PRO A 64 30.63 -32.15 -50.66
C PRO A 64 30.17 -30.94 -49.85
N ARG A 65 30.80 -29.79 -50.07
CA ARG A 65 30.49 -28.57 -49.31
C ARG A 65 28.98 -28.21 -49.29
N ALA A 66 28.27 -28.48 -50.40
CA ALA A 66 26.81 -28.19 -50.46
C ALA A 66 25.95 -29.07 -49.54
N SER A 67 26.40 -30.31 -49.21
CA SER A 67 25.67 -31.28 -48.38
C SER A 67 26.37 -31.54 -47.05
N PHE A 68 27.49 -30.85 -46.76
CA PHE A 68 28.29 -31.09 -45.53
C PHE A 68 27.51 -30.78 -44.26
N MET A 69 26.67 -29.80 -44.27
CA MET A 69 25.81 -29.42 -43.12
C MET A 69 24.85 -30.55 -42.75
N GLU A 70 24.18 -31.16 -43.74
CA GLU A 70 23.27 -32.27 -43.51
C GLU A 70 24.02 -33.54 -43.06
N ALA A 71 25.15 -33.84 -43.71
CA ALA A 71 26.00 -34.97 -43.30
C ALA A 71 26.54 -34.83 -41.86
N ALA A 72 26.87 -33.60 -41.43
CA ALA A 72 27.27 -33.31 -40.06
C ALA A 72 26.10 -33.49 -39.07
N MET A 73 24.89 -33.06 -39.42
CA MET A 73 23.71 -33.28 -38.62
C MET A 73 23.34 -34.77 -38.50
N ASP A 74 23.49 -35.53 -39.56
CA ASP A 74 23.24 -36.97 -39.53
C ASP A 74 24.28 -37.72 -38.66
N ALA A 75 25.57 -37.36 -38.77
CA ALA A 75 26.59 -37.90 -37.89
C ALA A 75 26.35 -37.61 -36.40
N LEU A 76 25.73 -36.47 -36.07
CA LEU A 76 25.29 -36.16 -34.70
C LEU A 76 24.10 -37.03 -34.29
N ARG A 77 23.12 -37.28 -35.19
CA ARG A 77 21.98 -38.17 -34.92
C ARG A 77 22.39 -39.60 -34.67
N GLU A 78 23.36 -40.11 -35.44
CA GLU A 78 23.92 -41.44 -35.25
C GLU A 78 24.58 -41.65 -33.89
N LYS A 79 25.08 -40.57 -33.27
CA LYS A 79 25.65 -40.57 -31.93
C LYS A 79 24.63 -40.32 -30.82
N GLY A 80 23.32 -40.24 -31.16
CA GLY A 80 22.26 -40.10 -30.19
C GLY A 80 21.86 -38.63 -29.85
N TYR A 81 22.42 -37.64 -30.58
CA TYR A 81 22.03 -36.28 -30.39
C TYR A 81 20.68 -35.96 -31.03
N ILE A 82 19.84 -35.24 -30.32
CA ILE A 82 18.56 -34.76 -30.83
C ILE A 82 18.78 -33.38 -31.42
N ILE A 83 18.39 -33.18 -32.67
CA ILE A 83 18.50 -31.92 -33.39
C ILE A 83 17.12 -31.36 -33.58
N SER A 84 16.87 -30.18 -33.04
CA SER A 84 15.61 -29.42 -33.17
C SER A 84 15.87 -28.12 -33.92
N THR A 85 14.89 -27.68 -34.75
CA THR A 85 14.96 -26.43 -35.50
C THR A 85 13.85 -25.55 -35.02
N TYR A 86 14.16 -24.34 -34.60
CA TYR A 86 13.18 -23.33 -34.16
C TYR A 86 13.59 -21.97 -34.68
N GLY A 87 12.70 -21.24 -35.35
CA GLY A 87 12.95 -19.87 -35.84
C GLY A 87 14.15 -19.72 -36.78
N GLY A 88 14.57 -20.81 -37.50
CA GLY A 88 15.78 -20.82 -38.33
C GLY A 88 17.05 -21.25 -37.62
N SER A 89 17.06 -21.32 -36.29
CA SER A 89 18.21 -21.80 -35.51
C SER A 89 18.13 -23.31 -35.26
N ARG A 90 19.30 -23.98 -35.12
CA ARG A 90 19.43 -25.40 -34.83
C ARG A 90 19.93 -25.62 -33.42
N PHE A 91 19.25 -26.49 -32.67
CA PHE A 91 19.59 -26.89 -31.32
C PHE A 91 20.07 -28.33 -31.32
N ILE A 92 21.23 -28.60 -30.76
CA ILE A 92 21.83 -29.92 -30.62
C ILE A 92 21.82 -30.27 -29.15
N LEU A 93 21.01 -31.27 -28.78
CA LEU A 93 20.81 -31.69 -27.37
C LEU A 93 21.07 -33.19 -27.24
N HIS A 94 21.83 -33.59 -26.23
CA HIS A 94 22.12 -34.95 -25.90
C HIS A 94 21.07 -35.62 -24.99
N SER A 95 20.26 -34.88 -24.25
CA SER A 95 19.24 -35.40 -23.36
C SER A 95 17.82 -35.20 -23.87
N LYS A 96 16.89 -36.03 -23.42
CA LYS A 96 15.46 -35.98 -23.81
C LYS A 96 14.69 -34.80 -23.22
N THR A 97 15.35 -33.86 -22.59
CA THR A 97 14.68 -32.70 -21.97
C THR A 97 14.55 -31.57 -23.00
N VAL A 98 13.41 -31.50 -23.64
CA VAL A 98 13.03 -30.32 -24.44
C VAL A 98 12.31 -29.36 -23.50
N PHE A 99 12.81 -28.16 -23.37
CA PHE A 99 12.05 -27.10 -22.69
C PHE A 99 10.79 -26.80 -23.48
N THR A 100 9.61 -27.01 -22.90
CA THR A 100 8.31 -26.77 -23.55
C THR A 100 7.93 -25.31 -23.56
N SER A 101 8.59 -24.46 -22.75
CA SER A 101 8.41 -23.00 -22.77
C SER A 101 9.67 -22.31 -22.24
N LEU A 102 10.21 -21.38 -22.98
CA LEU A 102 11.23 -20.43 -22.54
C LEU A 102 10.56 -19.13 -22.10
N PRO A 103 11.18 -18.36 -21.17
CA PRO A 103 10.68 -17.04 -20.80
C PRO A 103 10.46 -16.16 -22.03
N ALA A 104 9.38 -15.35 -22.03
CA ALA A 104 9.15 -14.41 -23.11
C ALA A 104 10.33 -13.42 -23.23
N GLY A 105 10.92 -13.32 -24.40
CA GLY A 105 12.07 -12.45 -24.65
C GLY A 105 13.44 -13.11 -24.52
N TYR A 106 13.53 -14.41 -24.22
CA TYR A 106 14.80 -15.13 -24.08
C TYR A 106 15.73 -15.04 -25.31
N PHE A 107 15.17 -14.90 -26.52
CA PHE A 107 15.92 -14.78 -27.78
C PHE A 107 15.99 -13.35 -28.35
N ASP A 108 15.38 -12.36 -27.70
CA ASP A 108 15.29 -11.00 -28.23
C ASP A 108 16.52 -10.14 -27.97
N ASP A 109 17.36 -10.53 -27.03
CA ASP A 109 18.53 -9.74 -26.63
C ASP A 109 19.81 -10.41 -27.14
N GLY A 110 20.41 -9.92 -28.17
CA GLY A 110 21.70 -10.38 -28.73
C GLY A 110 22.90 -10.45 -27.77
N SER A 111 22.69 -10.57 -26.44
CA SER A 111 23.70 -10.71 -25.40
C SER A 111 23.65 -12.11 -24.76
N ALA A 112 24.46 -13.02 -25.28
CA ALA A 112 24.52 -14.42 -24.88
C ALA A 112 25.04 -14.72 -23.45
N SER A 113 25.34 -13.72 -22.63
CA SER A 113 25.98 -13.93 -21.33
C SER A 113 25.12 -13.64 -20.10
N SER A 114 24.02 -12.91 -20.22
CA SER A 114 23.18 -12.53 -19.07
C SER A 114 21.96 -13.46 -18.81
N GLY A 115 21.52 -14.16 -19.83
CA GLY A 115 20.35 -15.04 -19.71
C GLY A 115 20.59 -16.34 -18.92
N SER A 116 21.84 -16.78 -18.72
CA SER A 116 22.10 -18.06 -18.09
C SER A 116 21.85 -18.05 -16.57
N GLU A 117 22.24 -17.00 -15.87
CA GLU A 117 22.05 -16.95 -14.40
C GLU A 117 20.59 -16.68 -14.02
N GLU A 118 19.91 -15.81 -14.74
CA GLU A 118 18.50 -15.51 -14.49
C GLU A 118 17.61 -16.69 -14.87
N LEU A 119 17.90 -17.34 -16.01
CA LEU A 119 17.21 -18.56 -16.39
C LEU A 119 17.49 -19.69 -15.39
N GLN A 120 18.73 -19.88 -14.97
CA GLN A 120 19.07 -20.86 -13.93
C GLN A 120 18.35 -20.56 -12.63
N ARG A 121 18.30 -19.30 -12.24
CA ARG A 121 17.58 -18.85 -11.05
C ARG A 121 16.07 -19.06 -11.20
N TYR A 122 15.47 -18.64 -12.32
CA TYR A 122 14.06 -18.87 -12.62
C TYR A 122 13.72 -20.37 -12.62
N LEU A 123 14.58 -21.21 -13.23
CA LEU A 123 14.40 -22.66 -13.25
C LEU A 123 14.61 -23.28 -11.86
N ALA A 124 15.56 -22.79 -11.07
CA ALA A 124 15.76 -23.22 -9.69
C ALA A 124 14.54 -22.87 -8.82
N GLU A 125 14.00 -21.66 -8.95
CA GLU A 125 12.78 -21.25 -8.27
C GLU A 125 11.56 -22.07 -8.71
N GLN A 126 11.41 -22.33 -10.03
CA GLN A 126 10.33 -23.19 -10.57
C GLN A 126 10.51 -24.65 -10.09
N ASN A 127 11.71 -25.19 -10.13
CA ASN A 127 11.99 -26.54 -9.65
C ASN A 127 11.71 -26.67 -8.16
N THR A 128 12.02 -25.63 -7.36
CA THR A 128 11.71 -25.62 -5.94
C THR A 128 10.19 -25.71 -5.72
N ILE A 129 9.42 -24.89 -6.44
CA ILE A 129 7.95 -24.87 -6.33
C ILE A 129 7.34 -26.18 -6.84
N VAL A 130 7.77 -26.69 -8.00
CA VAL A 130 7.27 -27.93 -8.57
C VAL A 130 7.61 -29.13 -7.67
N THR A 131 8.82 -29.18 -7.14
CA THR A 131 9.21 -30.21 -6.17
C THR A 131 8.40 -30.10 -4.90
N PHE A 132 8.12 -28.89 -4.44
CA PHE A 132 7.32 -28.65 -3.25
C PHE A 132 5.86 -29.07 -3.46
N ALA A 133 5.25 -28.70 -4.59
CA ALA A 133 3.85 -29.01 -4.89
C ALA A 133 3.59 -30.51 -5.14
N ASN A 134 4.53 -31.23 -5.71
CA ASN A 134 4.38 -32.64 -6.06
C ASN A 134 4.73 -33.62 -4.94
N LYS A 135 5.15 -33.14 -3.78
CA LYS A 135 5.49 -33.95 -2.62
C LYS A 135 4.25 -34.22 -1.76
N VAL A 136 4.12 -35.45 -1.27
CA VAL A 136 3.16 -35.79 -0.21
C VAL A 136 3.80 -35.48 1.14
N TYR A 137 3.13 -34.63 1.93
CA TYR A 137 3.62 -34.21 3.24
C TYR A 137 2.96 -35.05 4.33
N GLU A 138 3.76 -35.72 5.11
CA GLU A 138 3.33 -36.45 6.30
C GLU A 138 3.43 -35.50 7.50
N ILE A 139 2.29 -35.28 8.18
CA ILE A 139 2.16 -34.34 9.28
C ILE A 139 1.83 -35.09 10.58
N GLY A 140 2.66 -34.87 11.60
CA GLY A 140 2.54 -35.56 12.89
C GLY A 140 3.22 -36.94 12.90
N ASP A 141 3.05 -37.68 14.00
CA ASP A 141 3.64 -39.00 14.17
C ASP A 141 2.76 -40.09 13.53
N PRO A 142 3.26 -40.87 12.55
CA PRO A 142 2.51 -41.97 11.96
C PRO A 142 2.02 -43.02 12.97
N GLY A 143 2.67 -43.12 14.14
CA GLY A 143 2.26 -43.99 15.23
C GLY A 143 1.16 -43.44 16.14
N SER A 144 0.76 -42.21 15.96
CA SER A 144 -0.25 -41.55 16.77
C SER A 144 -1.63 -42.20 16.60
N LYS A 145 -2.33 -42.34 17.72
CA LYS A 145 -3.73 -42.79 17.76
C LYS A 145 -4.71 -41.63 17.76
N HIS A 146 -4.31 -40.48 17.30
CA HIS A 146 -5.17 -39.29 17.24
C HIS A 146 -6.34 -39.56 16.29
N SER A 147 -7.54 -39.21 16.73
CA SER A 147 -8.78 -39.35 15.94
C SER A 147 -9.50 -38.02 15.89
N GLY A 148 -10.10 -37.67 14.76
CA GLY A 148 -10.84 -36.44 14.57
C GLY A 148 -10.04 -35.39 13.77
N LYS A 149 -9.84 -34.18 14.30
CA LYS A 149 -9.10 -33.10 13.62
C LYS A 149 -7.75 -32.86 14.29
N ALA A 150 -6.71 -32.70 13.47
CA ALA A 150 -5.39 -32.27 13.89
C ALA A 150 -5.07 -30.86 13.38
N TYR A 151 -4.23 -30.14 14.10
CA TYR A 151 -3.82 -28.78 13.70
C TYR A 151 -2.56 -28.84 12.86
N VAL A 152 -2.64 -28.31 11.65
CA VAL A 152 -1.50 -28.04 10.79
C VAL A 152 -1.23 -26.57 10.80
N SER A 153 -0.03 -26.16 11.16
CA SER A 153 0.39 -24.75 11.24
C SER A 153 1.72 -24.53 10.55
N GLY A 154 2.05 -23.31 10.15
CA GLY A 154 3.32 -22.98 9.52
C GLY A 154 3.30 -21.56 8.96
N HIS A 155 4.35 -21.23 8.23
CA HIS A 155 4.48 -19.92 7.58
C HIS A 155 4.46 -20.09 6.06
N VAL A 156 3.82 -19.14 5.40
CA VAL A 156 3.88 -18.99 3.95
C VAL A 156 4.84 -17.86 3.64
N ARG A 157 5.85 -18.12 2.80
CA ARG A 157 6.93 -17.17 2.47
C ARG A 157 7.10 -17.05 0.97
N ASP A 158 7.59 -15.89 0.53
CA ASP A 158 8.00 -15.68 -0.86
C ASP A 158 9.30 -16.47 -1.14
N VAL A 159 9.33 -17.20 -2.25
CA VAL A 159 10.48 -18.03 -2.61
C VAL A 159 11.74 -17.22 -2.92
N SER A 160 11.56 -15.99 -3.44
CA SER A 160 12.67 -15.15 -3.90
C SER A 160 13.31 -14.32 -2.79
N SER A 161 12.50 -13.78 -1.88
CA SER A 161 12.97 -12.91 -0.79
C SER A 161 13.00 -13.62 0.56
N GLY A 162 12.22 -14.70 0.74
CA GLY A 162 12.00 -15.37 2.02
C GLY A 162 11.12 -14.56 2.98
N GLU A 163 10.53 -13.45 2.53
CA GLU A 163 9.63 -12.63 3.34
C GLU A 163 8.30 -13.34 3.59
N PRO A 164 7.62 -13.06 4.73
CA PRO A 164 6.31 -13.62 5.02
C PRO A 164 5.26 -13.10 4.04
N LEU A 165 4.34 -13.99 3.63
CA LEU A 165 3.22 -13.67 2.76
C LEU A 165 1.92 -13.62 3.55
N THR A 166 1.43 -12.40 3.77
CA THR A 166 0.17 -12.12 4.47
C THR A 166 -1.04 -12.30 3.55
N GLY A 167 -2.18 -12.65 4.13
CA GLY A 167 -3.44 -12.71 3.39
C GLY A 167 -3.54 -13.89 2.42
N VAL A 168 -2.66 -14.89 2.53
CA VAL A 168 -2.75 -16.12 1.75
C VAL A 168 -3.86 -16.99 2.30
N SER A 169 -4.82 -17.31 1.46
CA SER A 169 -5.91 -18.25 1.76
C SER A 169 -5.36 -19.68 1.77
N VAL A 170 -5.57 -20.38 2.86
CA VAL A 170 -5.21 -21.79 3.04
C VAL A 170 -6.49 -22.59 3.22
N TYR A 171 -6.83 -23.43 2.26
CA TYR A 171 -8.12 -24.11 2.19
C TYR A 171 -7.96 -25.59 1.89
N ASP A 172 -8.59 -26.45 2.67
CA ASP A 172 -8.69 -27.88 2.35
C ASP A 172 -9.93 -28.17 1.50
N THR A 173 -9.71 -28.68 0.28
CA THR A 173 -10.76 -28.91 -0.70
C THR A 173 -11.71 -30.03 -0.30
N LYS A 174 -11.31 -30.96 0.60
CA LYS A 174 -12.10 -32.09 1.03
C LYS A 174 -12.98 -31.77 2.24
N SER A 175 -12.38 -31.21 3.29
CA SER A 175 -13.11 -30.92 4.53
C SER A 175 -13.75 -29.53 4.55
N GLY A 176 -13.33 -28.65 3.66
CA GLY A 176 -13.73 -27.24 3.66
C GLY A 176 -13.09 -26.40 4.78
N ALA A 177 -12.10 -26.94 5.49
CA ALA A 177 -11.35 -26.21 6.51
C ALA A 177 -10.59 -25.03 5.85
N TYR A 178 -10.61 -23.86 6.49
CA TYR A 178 -10.11 -22.62 5.95
C TYR A 178 -9.43 -21.76 7.00
N THR A 179 -8.35 -21.12 6.60
CA THR A 179 -7.69 -20.03 7.34
C THR A 179 -7.03 -19.07 6.38
N VAL A 180 -6.56 -17.93 6.88
CA VAL A 180 -5.78 -16.94 6.11
C VAL A 180 -4.49 -16.67 6.88
N THR A 181 -3.37 -16.52 6.17
CA THR A 181 -2.11 -16.14 6.81
C THR A 181 -2.20 -14.73 7.42
N ASP A 182 -1.69 -14.60 8.61
CA ASP A 182 -1.59 -13.31 9.29
C ASP A 182 -0.42 -12.46 8.77
N ALA A 183 -0.15 -11.34 9.42
CA ALA A 183 0.93 -10.42 9.06
C ALA A 183 2.32 -11.06 8.99
N ASP A 184 2.51 -12.16 9.69
CA ASP A 184 3.77 -12.89 9.77
C ASP A 184 3.83 -14.05 8.77
N GLY A 185 2.82 -14.14 7.89
CA GLY A 185 2.64 -15.26 6.99
C GLY A 185 2.25 -16.55 7.71
N PHE A 186 1.93 -16.48 9.01
CA PHE A 186 1.57 -17.65 9.80
C PHE A 186 0.13 -18.07 9.52
N TYR A 187 -0.06 -19.39 9.36
CA TYR A 187 -1.38 -20.00 9.26
C TYR A 187 -1.54 -21.16 10.24
N ARG A 188 -2.77 -21.45 10.60
CA ARG A 188 -3.15 -22.62 11.35
C ARG A 188 -4.52 -23.09 10.85
N VAL A 189 -4.60 -24.35 10.45
CA VAL A 189 -5.82 -24.96 9.94
C VAL A 189 -6.09 -26.30 10.64
N ALA A 190 -7.35 -26.57 10.99
CA ALA A 190 -7.74 -27.83 11.60
C ALA A 190 -8.22 -28.81 10.52
N LEU A 191 -7.41 -29.81 10.20
CA LEU A 191 -7.65 -30.82 9.17
C LEU A 191 -8.09 -32.15 9.78
N PRO A 192 -8.96 -32.92 9.10
CA PRO A 192 -9.23 -34.29 9.49
C PRO A 192 -7.97 -35.14 9.45
N VAL A 193 -7.85 -36.12 10.36
CA VAL A 193 -6.80 -37.13 10.26
C VAL A 193 -7.01 -37.96 8.99
N GLY A 194 -5.93 -38.20 8.23
CA GLY A 194 -5.91 -38.89 6.94
C GLY A 194 -5.51 -38.00 5.77
N ASP A 195 -5.96 -38.34 4.57
CA ASP A 195 -5.55 -37.67 3.33
C ASP A 195 -6.34 -36.38 3.10
N ASN A 196 -5.61 -35.26 3.01
CA ASN A 196 -6.14 -33.92 2.77
C ASN A 196 -5.52 -33.31 1.51
N GLN A 197 -6.22 -32.35 0.90
CA GLN A 197 -5.71 -31.55 -0.23
C GLN A 197 -5.82 -30.06 0.09
N LEU A 198 -4.68 -29.50 0.43
CA LEU A 198 -4.57 -28.10 0.79
C LEU A 198 -4.33 -27.25 -0.45
N SER A 199 -5.18 -26.26 -0.68
CA SER A 199 -5.02 -25.24 -1.71
C SER A 199 -4.60 -23.95 -1.06
N LEU A 200 -3.46 -23.40 -1.46
CA LEU A 200 -2.98 -22.10 -1.03
C LEU A 200 -3.10 -21.11 -2.18
N SER A 201 -3.59 -19.94 -1.89
CA SER A 201 -3.84 -18.94 -2.90
C SER A 201 -3.80 -17.54 -2.30
N GLY A 202 -3.26 -16.57 -3.04
CA GLY A 202 -3.13 -15.20 -2.58
C GLY A 202 -3.05 -14.21 -3.74
N TYR A 203 -3.29 -12.95 -3.42
CA TYR A 203 -3.25 -11.88 -4.41
C TYR A 203 -1.88 -11.80 -5.09
N SER A 204 -1.85 -11.82 -6.43
CA SER A 204 -0.62 -11.82 -7.23
C SER A 204 0.36 -12.97 -6.90
N LEU A 205 -0.13 -14.09 -6.37
CA LEU A 205 0.66 -15.29 -6.14
C LEU A 205 0.21 -16.41 -7.08
N ASP A 206 1.13 -17.30 -7.42
CA ASP A 206 0.75 -18.53 -8.11
C ASP A 206 0.04 -19.47 -7.13
N ASP A 207 -1.12 -19.99 -7.54
CA ASP A 207 -1.87 -20.96 -6.73
C ASP A 207 -1.06 -22.24 -6.52
N MET A 208 -1.10 -22.77 -5.29
CA MET A 208 -0.37 -23.98 -4.93
C MET A 208 -1.34 -25.03 -4.36
N HIS A 209 -1.20 -26.27 -4.81
CA HIS A 209 -1.96 -27.41 -4.31
C HIS A 209 -1.00 -28.41 -3.68
N LEU A 210 -1.26 -28.77 -2.40
CA LEU A 210 -0.43 -29.69 -1.63
C LEU A 210 -1.24 -30.90 -1.22
N THR A 211 -0.63 -32.08 -1.31
CA THR A 211 -1.22 -33.31 -0.78
C THR A 211 -0.62 -33.61 0.60
N LEU A 212 -1.47 -33.70 1.61
CA LEU A 212 -1.07 -33.92 3.00
C LEU A 212 -1.65 -35.23 3.49
N LYS A 213 -0.84 -35.97 4.24
CA LYS A 213 -1.27 -37.11 5.06
C LYS A 213 -1.09 -36.75 6.52
N VAL A 214 -2.21 -36.45 7.18
CA VAL A 214 -2.22 -35.91 8.54
C VAL A 214 -2.47 -37.05 9.52
N TYR A 215 -1.54 -37.24 10.45
CA TYR A 215 -1.64 -38.24 11.52
C TYR A 215 -1.93 -37.59 12.87
N ASP A 216 -1.32 -36.44 13.13
CA ASP A 216 -1.46 -35.66 14.37
C ASP A 216 -1.10 -34.20 14.10
N ASN A 217 -1.12 -33.37 15.16
CA ASN A 217 -0.67 -31.99 15.08
C ASN A 217 0.76 -31.90 14.52
N GLY A 218 0.99 -30.88 13.69
CA GLY A 218 2.33 -30.71 13.14
C GLY A 218 2.49 -29.39 12.38
N THR A 219 3.65 -29.22 11.80
CA THR A 219 4.01 -27.97 11.11
C THR A 219 4.35 -28.22 9.65
N LEU A 220 3.97 -27.26 8.79
CA LEU A 220 4.32 -27.24 7.39
C LEU A 220 4.55 -25.78 6.96
N ASP A 221 5.80 -25.40 6.74
CA ASP A 221 6.16 -24.14 6.11
C ASP A 221 6.05 -24.27 4.58
N VAL A 222 5.48 -23.26 3.94
CA VAL A 222 5.18 -23.26 2.51
C VAL A 222 5.87 -22.07 1.85
N VAL A 223 6.44 -22.30 0.67
CA VAL A 223 6.99 -21.24 -0.17
C VAL A 223 6.09 -21.02 -1.39
N MET A 224 5.76 -19.77 -1.69
CA MET A 224 4.97 -19.38 -2.86
C MET A 224 5.75 -18.36 -3.69
N LYS A 225 5.35 -18.21 -4.95
CA LYS A 225 5.98 -17.27 -5.88
C LYS A 225 5.00 -16.21 -6.30
N GLU A 226 5.51 -14.99 -6.48
CA GLU A 226 4.76 -13.91 -7.11
C GLU A 226 4.43 -14.27 -8.58
N LYS A 227 3.18 -14.08 -8.96
CA LYS A 227 2.68 -14.44 -10.29
C LYS A 227 3.28 -13.54 -11.34
N VAL A 228 4.17 -14.07 -12.14
CA VAL A 228 4.61 -13.43 -13.38
C VAL A 228 3.47 -13.58 -14.39
N THR A 229 2.78 -12.50 -14.74
CA THR A 229 1.59 -12.54 -15.60
C THR A 229 1.92 -13.07 -17.00
N ALA A 230 1.75 -14.35 -17.22
CA ALA A 230 1.71 -14.93 -18.56
C ALA A 230 0.37 -14.59 -19.22
N LEU A 231 0.39 -14.26 -20.51
CA LEU A 231 -0.73 -13.71 -21.28
C LEU A 231 -1.82 -14.75 -21.63
N THR A 232 -1.75 -15.98 -21.15
CA THR A 232 -2.66 -17.07 -21.54
C THR A 232 -3.04 -17.97 -20.37
N GLY A 233 -4.32 -17.97 -20.04
CA GLY A 233 -4.92 -18.95 -19.14
C GLY A 233 -5.99 -18.34 -18.25
N ALA A 234 -7.19 -18.93 -18.24
CA ALA A 234 -8.21 -18.59 -17.27
C ALA A 234 -7.71 -18.94 -15.87
N ILE A 235 -7.51 -17.94 -15.04
CA ILE A 235 -7.06 -18.10 -13.65
C ILE A 235 -8.24 -17.72 -12.79
N VAL A 236 -8.82 -18.71 -12.13
CA VAL A 236 -9.72 -18.48 -11.01
C VAL A 236 -8.89 -17.78 -9.94
N SER A 237 -9.14 -16.49 -9.72
CA SER A 237 -8.31 -15.72 -8.81
C SER A 237 -8.61 -16.13 -7.37
N ALA A 238 -7.58 -16.46 -6.66
CA ALA A 238 -7.61 -16.73 -5.23
C ALA A 238 -8.09 -15.54 -4.40
N ASP A 239 -7.98 -14.34 -4.92
CA ASP A 239 -8.52 -13.12 -4.34
C ASP A 239 -10.03 -13.17 -4.18
N ALA A 240 -10.75 -13.70 -5.16
CA ALA A 240 -12.17 -13.94 -5.06
C ALA A 240 -12.50 -14.84 -3.84
N ALA A 241 -11.70 -15.87 -3.61
CA ALA A 241 -11.89 -16.76 -2.49
C ALA A 241 -11.64 -16.07 -1.13
N SER A 242 -10.57 -15.26 -1.01
CA SER A 242 -10.28 -14.51 0.23
C SER A 242 -11.30 -13.40 0.49
N TYR A 243 -11.72 -12.70 -0.55
CA TYR A 243 -12.72 -11.63 -0.50
C TYR A 243 -14.07 -12.12 0.04
N HIS A 244 -14.46 -13.35 -0.31
CA HIS A 244 -15.72 -13.98 0.16
C HIS A 244 -15.57 -14.73 1.49
N ARG A 245 -14.36 -15.02 1.96
CA ARG A 245 -14.17 -15.90 3.13
C ARG A 245 -13.90 -15.14 4.44
N ASP A 246 -13.40 -13.89 4.39
CA ASP A 246 -13.23 -13.04 5.58
C ASP A 246 -14.58 -12.50 6.07
N ALA A 247 -14.83 -12.54 7.39
CA ALA A 247 -16.07 -12.00 8.00
C ALA A 247 -16.04 -10.46 8.10
N LYS A 248 -14.88 -9.84 8.01
CA LYS A 248 -14.70 -8.39 8.22
C LYS A 248 -15.27 -7.62 7.04
N MET A 249 -16.27 -6.80 7.33
CA MET A 249 -16.87 -5.91 6.36
C MET A 249 -16.06 -4.60 6.26
N GLY A 250 -15.92 -4.07 5.04
CA GLY A 250 -15.22 -2.79 4.81
C GLY A 250 -13.72 -2.87 5.09
N LEU A 251 -13.12 -4.06 5.07
CA LEU A 251 -11.67 -4.26 5.08
C LEU A 251 -11.17 -4.20 3.64
N GLU A 252 -10.26 -3.27 3.39
CA GLU A 252 -9.56 -3.13 2.11
C GLU A 252 -8.08 -3.44 2.31
N ARG A 253 -7.55 -4.35 1.52
CA ARG A 253 -6.14 -4.73 1.50
C ARG A 253 -5.50 -4.29 0.19
N MET A 254 -4.36 -3.62 0.29
CA MET A 254 -3.59 -3.19 -0.87
C MET A 254 -2.12 -3.56 -0.70
N ARG A 255 -1.58 -4.25 -1.70
CA ARG A 255 -0.15 -4.51 -1.81
C ARG A 255 0.57 -3.40 -2.55
N VAL A 256 1.81 -3.18 -2.20
CA VAL A 256 2.62 -2.08 -2.74
C VAL A 256 2.79 -2.15 -4.25
N ASN A 257 2.86 -3.35 -4.85
CA ASN A 257 2.96 -3.52 -6.30
C ASN A 257 1.77 -2.95 -7.10
N ILE A 258 0.59 -2.80 -6.47
CA ILE A 258 -0.56 -2.11 -7.06
C ILE A 258 -0.45 -0.61 -6.83
N ILE A 259 -0.09 -0.22 -5.61
CA ILE A 259 0.02 1.18 -5.19
C ILE A 259 1.01 1.94 -6.07
N THR A 260 2.16 1.35 -6.38
CA THR A 260 3.21 1.96 -7.21
C THR A 260 2.81 2.17 -8.68
N LYS A 261 1.72 1.53 -9.14
CA LYS A 261 1.19 1.70 -10.52
C LYS A 261 0.10 2.76 -10.63
N ILE A 262 -0.38 3.29 -9.50
CA ILE A 262 -1.38 4.37 -9.50
C ILE A 262 -0.67 5.68 -9.81
N PRO A 263 -1.09 6.43 -10.85
CA PRO A 263 -0.56 7.75 -11.12
C PRO A 263 -0.73 8.66 -9.90
N SER A 264 0.35 9.27 -9.46
CA SER A 264 0.37 10.20 -8.33
C SER A 264 1.15 11.47 -8.67
N ALA A 265 1.02 12.50 -7.87
CA ALA A 265 1.77 13.72 -8.06
C ALA A 265 3.27 13.41 -8.10
N PHE A 266 3.96 13.91 -9.13
CA PHE A 266 5.39 13.71 -9.35
C PHE A 266 5.83 12.25 -9.55
N GLY A 267 4.86 11.31 -9.75
CA GLY A 267 5.10 9.92 -10.18
C GLY A 267 5.68 8.98 -9.13
N GLU A 268 5.76 9.38 -7.88
CA GLU A 268 6.13 8.49 -6.77
C GLU A 268 4.89 7.70 -6.31
N GLY A 269 5.04 6.37 -6.09
CA GLY A 269 3.98 5.56 -5.48
C GLY A 269 3.63 6.09 -4.10
N ASP A 270 2.36 6.40 -3.86
CA ASP A 270 1.90 7.06 -2.63
C ASP A 270 0.78 6.27 -1.97
N ILE A 271 1.02 5.85 -0.72
CA ILE A 271 0.09 5.02 0.05
C ILE A 271 -1.21 5.77 0.36
N ILE A 272 -1.12 7.01 0.83
CA ILE A 272 -2.31 7.80 1.16
C ILE A 272 -3.11 8.12 -0.10
N LYS A 273 -2.45 8.46 -1.21
CA LYS A 273 -3.14 8.69 -2.48
C LYS A 273 -3.83 7.42 -3.00
N ALA A 274 -3.22 6.24 -2.80
CA ALA A 274 -3.86 4.97 -3.14
C ALA A 274 -5.09 4.70 -2.26
N VAL A 275 -4.99 4.90 -0.95
CA VAL A 275 -6.11 4.79 -0.01
C VAL A 275 -7.25 5.76 -0.39
N LEU A 276 -6.93 6.96 -0.85
CA LEU A 276 -7.90 7.94 -1.33
C LEU A 276 -8.67 7.52 -2.60
N THR A 277 -8.22 6.50 -3.33
CA THR A 277 -8.97 5.97 -4.49
C THR A 277 -10.07 4.98 -4.12
N LEU A 278 -10.12 4.54 -2.86
CA LEU A 278 -11.12 3.59 -2.36
C LEU A 278 -12.48 4.24 -2.12
N PRO A 279 -13.59 3.48 -2.22
CA PRO A 279 -14.92 4.00 -1.89
C PRO A 279 -15.05 4.32 -0.40
N GLY A 280 -15.77 5.39 -0.09
CA GLY A 280 -15.99 5.85 1.28
C GLY A 280 -14.80 6.54 1.95
N VAL A 281 -13.67 6.70 1.25
CA VAL A 281 -12.49 7.45 1.70
C VAL A 281 -12.42 8.76 0.93
N LYS A 282 -12.47 9.88 1.61
CA LYS A 282 -12.54 11.21 1.01
C LYS A 282 -11.27 12.01 1.25
N SER A 283 -10.75 12.63 0.20
CA SER A 283 -9.71 13.64 0.32
C SER A 283 -10.26 14.90 0.96
N VAL A 284 -9.48 15.54 1.78
CA VAL A 284 -9.80 16.89 2.29
C VAL A 284 -9.67 17.95 1.18
N GLY A 285 -8.72 17.78 0.28
CA GLY A 285 -8.42 18.63 -0.86
C GLY A 285 -7.09 18.25 -1.50
N GLU A 286 -6.68 18.97 -2.55
CA GLU A 286 -5.31 18.85 -3.07
C GLU A 286 -4.31 19.40 -2.05
N ALA A 287 -3.14 18.79 -1.92
CA ALA A 287 -2.13 19.19 -0.95
C ALA A 287 -2.72 19.41 0.46
N SER A 288 -3.48 18.43 0.94
CA SER A 288 -4.10 18.43 2.27
C SER A 288 -3.71 17.17 3.04
N SER A 289 -3.26 17.35 4.27
CA SER A 289 -2.92 16.26 5.17
C SER A 289 -4.17 15.55 5.68
N GLY A 290 -4.12 14.20 5.70
CA GLY A 290 -5.18 13.38 6.24
C GLY A 290 -6.25 13.00 5.22
N PHE A 291 -7.21 12.24 5.68
CA PHE A 291 -8.37 11.75 4.91
C PHE A 291 -9.56 11.51 5.82
N ASN A 292 -10.74 11.45 5.23
CA ASN A 292 -12.00 11.21 5.93
C ASN A 292 -12.58 9.86 5.52
N VAL A 293 -13.00 9.04 6.47
CA VAL A 293 -13.61 7.74 6.20
C VAL A 293 -15.03 7.71 6.73
N ARG A 294 -16.00 7.43 5.84
CA ARG A 294 -17.41 7.27 6.19
C ARG A 294 -17.92 8.38 7.09
N GLY A 295 -17.60 9.63 6.73
CA GLY A 295 -18.04 10.83 7.43
C GLY A 295 -17.38 11.10 8.77
N GLY A 296 -16.26 10.44 9.08
CA GLY A 296 -15.41 10.84 10.20
C GLY A 296 -14.45 11.96 9.82
N SER A 297 -14.01 12.75 10.80
CA SER A 297 -12.96 13.76 10.63
C SER A 297 -11.56 13.11 10.55
N THR A 298 -10.57 13.88 10.16
CA THR A 298 -9.19 13.39 9.93
C THR A 298 -8.57 12.81 11.20
N ASP A 299 -8.78 13.41 12.36
CA ASP A 299 -8.31 12.96 13.67
C ASP A 299 -8.99 11.69 14.19
N GLN A 300 -10.12 11.31 13.59
CA GLN A 300 -10.86 10.11 13.96
C GLN A 300 -10.36 8.83 13.29
N ASN A 301 -9.31 8.91 12.48
CA ASN A 301 -8.65 7.77 11.88
C ASN A 301 -7.39 7.41 12.67
N LEU A 302 -7.24 6.15 13.03
CA LEU A 302 -5.99 5.62 13.58
C LEU A 302 -5.07 5.26 12.41
N ILE A 303 -3.91 5.88 12.36
CA ILE A 303 -2.92 5.62 11.32
C ILE A 303 -1.69 5.02 11.98
N LEU A 304 -1.43 3.76 11.66
CA LEU A 304 -0.33 2.98 12.23
C LEU A 304 0.75 2.72 11.19
N PHE A 305 1.99 2.83 11.62
CA PHE A 305 3.15 2.37 10.88
C PHE A 305 3.97 1.42 11.76
N ASN A 306 3.95 0.12 11.44
CA ASN A 306 4.54 -0.93 12.25
C ASN A 306 4.15 -0.83 13.75
N ASP A 307 2.86 -0.65 14.03
CA ASP A 307 2.22 -0.45 15.34
C ASP A 307 2.43 0.94 15.98
N GLY A 308 3.38 1.78 15.53
CA GLY A 308 3.53 3.18 15.95
C GLY A 308 2.45 4.09 15.36
N THR A 309 2.02 5.11 16.09
CA THR A 309 0.97 6.05 15.67
C THR A 309 1.56 7.26 14.95
N LEU A 310 1.17 7.46 13.68
CA LEU A 310 1.50 8.69 12.94
C LEU A 310 0.39 9.72 13.08
N TYR A 311 0.70 10.85 13.71
CA TYR A 311 -0.23 11.97 13.87
C TYR A 311 -0.37 12.82 12.61
N ASN A 312 0.70 12.98 11.85
CA ASN A 312 0.68 13.57 10.53
C ASN A 312 1.29 12.58 9.52
N PRO A 313 0.46 11.87 8.73
CA PRO A 313 0.91 10.80 7.84
C PRO A 313 1.39 11.31 6.48
N THR A 314 1.70 12.60 6.35
CA THR A 314 2.03 13.22 5.06
C THR A 314 3.16 14.22 5.17
N HIS A 315 3.87 14.41 4.06
CA HIS A 315 4.88 15.45 3.86
C HIS A 315 4.35 16.61 3.04
N LEU A 316 4.90 17.81 3.27
CA LEU A 316 4.59 19.03 2.53
C LEU A 316 3.08 19.26 2.40
N PHE A 317 2.38 19.25 3.54
CA PHE A 317 0.92 19.45 3.62
C PHE A 317 0.08 18.47 2.79
N GLY A 318 0.53 17.23 2.61
CA GLY A 318 -0.23 16.20 1.90
C GLY A 318 0.12 16.05 0.42
N ILE A 319 1.19 16.65 -0.05
CA ILE A 319 1.73 16.41 -1.40
C ILE A 319 2.25 14.99 -1.51
N PHE A 320 2.99 14.49 -0.50
CA PHE A 320 3.50 13.13 -0.41
C PHE A 320 3.03 12.45 0.88
N SER A 321 2.89 11.13 0.87
CA SER A 321 2.65 10.36 2.10
C SER A 321 3.94 10.18 2.89
N ALA A 322 3.83 9.99 4.21
CA ALA A 322 4.96 9.68 5.10
C ALA A 322 5.54 8.26 4.86
N PHE A 323 4.95 7.49 3.97
CA PHE A 323 5.28 6.09 3.75
C PHE A 323 6.13 5.91 2.50
N ASN A 324 7.36 5.44 2.68
CA ASN A 324 8.22 5.04 1.56
C ASN A 324 7.72 3.68 1.00
N PRO A 325 7.23 3.61 -0.25
CA PRO A 325 6.65 2.39 -0.79
C PRO A 325 7.66 1.22 -0.90
N ASP A 326 8.95 1.50 -0.98
CA ASP A 326 9.97 0.45 -1.15
C ASP A 326 10.20 -0.36 0.14
N VAL A 327 9.81 0.17 1.32
CA VAL A 327 9.96 -0.51 2.62
C VAL A 327 8.64 -1.05 3.19
N ILE A 328 7.53 -0.95 2.45
CA ILE A 328 6.20 -1.39 2.88
C ILE A 328 5.84 -2.71 2.21
N SER A 329 5.23 -3.63 2.97
CA SER A 329 4.69 -4.89 2.49
C SER A 329 3.21 -4.79 2.14
N GLU A 330 2.41 -4.27 3.06
CA GLU A 330 0.96 -4.30 2.99
C GLU A 330 0.32 -3.09 3.66
N VAL A 331 -0.85 -2.73 3.16
CA VAL A 331 -1.71 -1.68 3.72
C VAL A 331 -3.10 -2.25 3.93
N GLU A 332 -3.59 -2.21 5.16
CA GLU A 332 -4.95 -2.59 5.53
C GLU A 332 -5.75 -1.38 6.00
N LEU A 333 -6.89 -1.14 5.38
CA LEU A 333 -7.84 -0.11 5.82
C LEU A 333 -9.12 -0.77 6.34
N TYR A 334 -9.40 -0.57 7.62
CA TYR A 334 -10.64 -0.99 8.27
C TYR A 334 -11.63 0.17 8.31
N LYS A 335 -12.68 0.12 7.47
CA LYS A 335 -13.73 1.15 7.38
C LYS A 335 -14.92 0.86 8.30
N SER A 336 -15.14 -0.40 8.70
CA SER A 336 -16.28 -0.84 9.52
C SER A 336 -15.91 -1.86 10.57
N SER A 337 -15.77 -3.15 10.20
CA SER A 337 -15.50 -4.23 11.16
C SER A 337 -14.08 -4.11 11.73
N ILE A 338 -13.91 -3.15 12.62
CA ILE A 338 -12.62 -2.86 13.27
C ILE A 338 -12.38 -3.91 14.35
N PRO A 339 -11.29 -4.69 14.30
CA PRO A 339 -10.93 -5.67 15.32
C PRO A 339 -10.84 -5.07 16.72
N ALA A 340 -11.19 -5.87 17.76
CA ALA A 340 -11.18 -5.41 19.15
C ALA A 340 -9.78 -5.00 19.68
N GLU A 341 -8.73 -5.47 19.03
CA GLU A 341 -7.34 -5.08 19.33
C GLU A 341 -7.01 -3.63 18.98
N PHE A 342 -7.81 -2.97 18.12
CA PHE A 342 -7.68 -1.56 17.77
C PHE A 342 -8.71 -0.70 18.51
N GLY A 343 -8.31 0.48 18.92
CA GLY A 343 -9.16 1.45 19.63
C GLY A 343 -8.56 2.85 19.65
N GLY A 344 -9.12 3.76 20.43
CA GLY A 344 -8.65 5.15 20.58
C GLY A 344 -9.04 6.08 19.44
N ARG A 345 -9.74 5.59 18.41
CA ARG A 345 -10.31 6.39 17.31
C ARG A 345 -11.68 5.85 16.91
N ILE A 346 -12.53 6.73 16.37
CA ILE A 346 -13.96 6.41 16.13
C ILE A 346 -14.36 6.30 14.65
N SER A 347 -13.41 6.37 13.72
CA SER A 347 -13.74 6.32 12.29
C SER A 347 -13.19 5.10 11.56
N SER A 348 -11.88 4.99 11.47
CA SER A 348 -11.20 3.92 10.74
C SER A 348 -9.84 3.60 11.34
N VAL A 349 -9.25 2.49 10.88
CA VAL A 349 -7.85 2.14 11.17
C VAL A 349 -7.16 1.91 9.84
N LEU A 350 -6.07 2.63 9.59
CA LEU A 350 -5.12 2.38 8.53
C LEU A 350 -3.87 1.75 9.15
N ASP A 351 -3.67 0.48 8.90
CA ASP A 351 -2.51 -0.28 9.36
C ASP A 351 -1.53 -0.47 8.20
N VAL A 352 -0.37 0.18 8.29
CA VAL A 352 0.69 0.12 7.29
C VAL A 352 1.84 -0.69 7.86
N ARG A 353 2.15 -1.81 7.20
CA ARG A 353 3.18 -2.73 7.65
C ARG A 353 4.41 -2.67 6.77
N GLY A 354 5.57 -2.58 7.40
CA GLY A 354 6.87 -2.62 6.75
C GLY A 354 7.30 -4.04 6.40
N ARG A 355 8.23 -4.12 5.45
CA ARG A 355 8.89 -5.36 5.05
C ARG A 355 9.92 -5.79 6.10
N GLU A 356 10.21 -7.09 6.14
CA GLU A 356 11.22 -7.65 7.05
C GLU A 356 12.65 -7.63 6.50
N GLY A 357 12.78 -7.40 5.19
CA GLY A 357 14.05 -7.45 4.48
C GLY A 357 14.40 -8.83 3.93
N ASN A 358 15.14 -8.85 2.83
CA ASN A 358 15.48 -10.05 2.09
C ASN A 358 16.41 -10.97 2.90
N SER A 359 16.01 -12.23 3.09
CA SER A 359 16.79 -13.21 3.84
C SER A 359 17.82 -13.95 2.99
N ASN A 360 17.71 -13.87 1.66
CA ASN A 360 18.49 -14.66 0.71
C ASN A 360 19.70 -13.91 0.15
N LYS A 361 19.52 -12.60 -0.15
CA LYS A 361 20.58 -11.79 -0.77
C LYS A 361 20.48 -10.32 -0.39
N LEU A 362 21.55 -9.59 -0.63
CA LEU A 362 21.53 -8.13 -0.61
C LEU A 362 20.76 -7.65 -1.83
N ALA A 363 19.77 -6.79 -1.61
CA ALA A 363 18.93 -6.19 -2.63
C ALA A 363 18.67 -4.72 -2.29
N GLY A 364 18.28 -3.95 -3.29
CA GLY A 364 17.97 -2.55 -3.05
C GLY A 364 17.35 -1.87 -4.25
N SER A 365 16.91 -0.63 -4.07
CA SER A 365 16.45 0.21 -5.14
C SER A 365 16.89 1.67 -4.97
N LEU A 366 16.94 2.38 -6.09
CA LEU A 366 17.12 3.82 -6.16
C LEU A 366 16.06 4.39 -7.08
N GLY A 367 15.23 5.28 -6.57
CA GLY A 367 14.25 6.04 -7.33
C GLY A 367 14.71 7.49 -7.48
N LEU A 368 14.69 7.99 -8.71
CA LEU A 368 15.05 9.37 -9.04
C LEU A 368 13.89 10.02 -9.78
N GLY A 369 13.29 11.02 -9.17
CA GLY A 369 12.25 11.87 -9.74
C GLY A 369 12.73 13.29 -9.97
N LEU A 370 11.87 14.15 -10.51
CA LEU A 370 12.19 15.57 -10.71
C LEU A 370 12.34 16.35 -9.39
N LEU A 371 11.61 15.97 -8.36
CA LEU A 371 11.56 16.68 -7.08
C LEU A 371 12.02 15.83 -5.89
N THR A 372 11.96 14.50 -6.01
CA THR A 372 12.26 13.58 -4.92
C THR A 372 13.24 12.52 -5.36
N SER A 373 14.06 12.07 -4.42
CA SER A 373 14.84 10.84 -4.54
C SER A 373 14.50 9.92 -3.39
N ARG A 374 14.52 8.62 -3.66
CA ARG A 374 14.34 7.59 -2.64
C ARG A 374 15.32 6.45 -2.85
N PHE A 375 15.66 5.79 -1.77
CA PHE A 375 16.46 4.57 -1.81
C PHE A 375 15.94 3.56 -0.80
N HIS A 376 16.22 2.29 -1.02
CA HIS A 376 16.21 1.28 0.02
C HIS A 376 17.34 0.28 -0.20
N LEU A 377 17.78 -0.33 0.90
CA LEU A 377 18.76 -1.39 0.95
C LEU A 377 18.32 -2.42 1.97
N GLU A 378 18.35 -3.70 1.59
CA GLU A 378 17.92 -4.80 2.42
C GLU A 378 18.80 -6.03 2.22
N GLY A 379 18.85 -6.90 3.22
CA GLY A 379 19.60 -8.15 3.09
C GLY A 379 19.82 -8.86 4.41
N PRO A 380 20.48 -10.04 4.36
CA PRO A 380 20.85 -10.80 5.53
C PRO A 380 22.09 -10.21 6.22
N LEU A 381 22.02 -10.03 7.55
CA LEU A 381 23.18 -9.69 8.41
C LEU A 381 23.86 -10.95 8.93
N ALA A 382 23.12 -12.00 9.24
CA ALA A 382 23.64 -13.26 9.76
C ALA A 382 22.87 -14.46 9.21
N LYS A 383 23.42 -15.12 8.19
CA LYS A 383 23.02 -16.44 7.62
C LYS A 383 21.51 -16.77 7.71
N GLY A 384 20.67 -15.90 7.16
CA GLY A 384 19.21 -16.09 7.12
C GLY A 384 18.47 -15.97 8.45
N ARG A 385 19.16 -15.69 9.56
CA ARG A 385 18.52 -15.47 10.88
C ARG A 385 18.23 -14.02 11.19
N THR A 386 19.07 -13.11 10.69
CA THR A 386 18.92 -11.68 10.92
C THR A 386 18.88 -10.99 9.58
N THR A 387 17.81 -10.25 9.32
CA THR A 387 17.64 -9.41 8.14
C THR A 387 17.58 -7.95 8.55
N PHE A 388 17.92 -7.07 7.64
CA PHE A 388 17.73 -5.64 7.78
C PHE A 388 17.07 -5.06 6.53
N ILE A 389 16.37 -3.96 6.72
CA ILE A 389 15.93 -3.08 5.66
C ILE A 389 16.09 -1.64 6.13
N VAL A 390 16.67 -0.81 5.28
CA VAL A 390 16.81 0.62 5.48
C VAL A 390 16.34 1.32 4.23
N GLY A 391 15.50 2.34 4.37
CA GLY A 391 15.04 3.15 3.25
C GLY A 391 14.95 4.61 3.65
N GLY A 392 15.13 5.50 2.70
CA GLY A 392 14.99 6.92 2.94
C GLY A 392 14.56 7.67 1.70
N ARG A 393 14.00 8.86 1.92
CA ARG A 393 13.60 9.80 0.88
C ARG A 393 14.01 11.21 1.24
N THR A 394 14.21 12.02 0.21
CA THR A 394 14.40 13.46 0.37
C THR A 394 13.88 14.20 -0.84
N THR A 395 13.50 15.47 -0.64
CA THR A 395 13.16 16.38 -1.73
C THR A 395 14.28 17.39 -1.99
N TYR A 396 14.28 17.89 -3.21
CA TYR A 396 15.14 18.99 -3.67
C TYR A 396 14.32 19.97 -4.53
N SER A 397 13.13 20.34 -4.05
CA SER A 397 12.14 21.13 -4.80
C SER A 397 12.45 22.64 -4.89
N ASN A 398 13.41 23.17 -4.13
CA ASN A 398 13.70 24.60 -4.06
C ASN A 398 14.06 25.21 -5.43
N TRP A 399 14.67 24.43 -6.33
CA TRP A 399 14.96 24.90 -7.69
C TRP A 399 13.70 25.25 -8.48
N LEU A 400 12.61 24.50 -8.27
CA LEU A 400 11.34 24.74 -8.92
C LEU A 400 10.67 26.02 -8.38
N LEU A 401 10.72 26.24 -7.07
CA LEU A 401 10.20 27.45 -6.44
C LEU A 401 10.96 28.71 -6.89
N ASN A 402 12.26 28.61 -7.10
CA ASN A 402 13.08 29.68 -7.64
C ASN A 402 12.84 30.00 -9.13
N LEU A 403 12.22 29.07 -9.89
CA LEU A 403 11.78 29.32 -11.27
C LEU A 403 10.43 30.01 -11.35
N MET A 404 9.70 30.14 -10.23
CA MET A 404 8.44 30.86 -10.22
C MET A 404 8.68 32.36 -10.52
N PRO A 405 7.72 33.03 -11.17
CA PRO A 405 7.83 34.48 -11.40
C PRO A 405 8.03 35.26 -10.10
N GLU A 406 8.85 36.33 -10.13
CA GLU A 406 9.16 37.15 -8.96
C GLU A 406 7.94 37.76 -8.28
N ASN A 407 6.85 37.96 -9.01
CA ASN A 407 5.57 38.42 -8.46
C ASN A 407 4.71 37.31 -7.86
N SER A 408 5.19 36.06 -7.86
CA SER A 408 4.53 34.95 -7.20
C SER A 408 4.81 34.97 -5.69
N ASN A 409 3.80 34.74 -4.87
CA ASN A 409 3.96 34.59 -3.42
C ASN A 409 4.83 33.37 -3.04
N TYR A 410 5.16 32.50 -3.99
CA TYR A 410 5.98 31.31 -3.79
C TYR A 410 7.44 31.47 -4.26
N HIS A 411 7.76 32.61 -4.91
CA HIS A 411 9.12 32.89 -5.35
C HIS A 411 10.05 33.11 -4.14
N GLY A 412 11.14 32.36 -4.08
CA GLY A 412 12.07 32.36 -2.95
C GLY A 412 11.56 31.62 -1.70
N GLY A 413 10.44 30.95 -1.79
CA GLY A 413 9.97 29.98 -0.78
C GLY A 413 10.86 28.73 -0.71
N ALA A 414 10.70 27.93 0.33
CA ALA A 414 11.35 26.65 0.50
C ALA A 414 10.32 25.56 0.80
N ALA A 415 10.55 24.39 0.26
CA ALA A 415 9.74 23.20 0.57
C ALA A 415 10.65 21.98 0.51
N ASP A 416 10.93 21.39 1.64
CA ASP A 416 11.79 20.23 1.77
C ASP A 416 11.23 19.23 2.79
N PHE A 417 11.46 17.95 2.51
CA PHE A 417 11.32 16.91 3.51
C PHE A 417 12.42 15.87 3.37
N SER A 418 12.67 15.18 4.46
CA SER A 418 13.49 13.96 4.47
C SER A 418 12.88 12.96 5.43
N ASP A 419 12.90 11.69 5.06
CA ASP A 419 12.52 10.58 5.93
C ASP A 419 13.54 9.44 5.88
N LEU A 420 13.56 8.67 6.97
CA LEU A 420 14.40 7.50 7.12
C LEU A 420 13.62 6.41 7.85
N ASN A 421 13.63 5.21 7.28
CA ASN A 421 13.08 4.00 7.86
C ASN A 421 14.18 2.98 8.09
N ALA A 422 14.16 2.29 9.20
CA ALA A 422 15.06 1.19 9.49
C ALA A 422 14.34 0.07 10.24
N SER A 423 14.54 -1.16 9.82
CA SER A 423 14.04 -2.35 10.52
C SER A 423 15.11 -3.43 10.55
N VAL A 424 15.19 -4.10 11.69
CA VAL A 424 16.02 -5.30 11.87
C VAL A 424 15.13 -6.40 12.44
N THR A 425 15.05 -7.52 11.73
CA THR A 425 14.29 -8.69 12.14
C THR A 425 15.25 -9.82 12.47
N HIS A 426 15.14 -10.38 13.67
CA HIS A 426 15.97 -11.48 14.16
C HIS A 426 15.14 -12.69 14.57
N LYS A 427 15.36 -13.82 13.93
CA LYS A 427 14.81 -15.11 14.31
C LYS A 427 15.66 -15.73 15.41
N VAL A 428 15.19 -15.63 16.66
CA VAL A 428 15.86 -16.24 17.82
C VAL A 428 15.85 -17.75 17.69
N ASN A 429 14.71 -18.32 17.31
CA ASN A 429 14.48 -19.71 16.95
C ASN A 429 13.20 -19.82 16.08
N ASP A 430 12.78 -21.04 15.74
CA ASP A 430 11.60 -21.26 14.86
C ASP A 430 10.27 -20.77 15.47
N ASN A 431 10.23 -20.57 16.78
CA ASN A 431 9.04 -20.10 17.51
C ASN A 431 9.10 -18.62 17.92
N ASN A 432 10.28 -18.00 17.85
CA ASN A 432 10.49 -16.65 18.38
C ASN A 432 11.20 -15.75 17.38
N THR A 433 10.57 -14.63 17.06
CA THR A 433 11.12 -13.57 16.20
C THR A 433 11.01 -12.24 16.93
N ILE A 434 12.07 -11.45 16.87
CA ILE A 434 12.14 -10.10 17.41
C ILE A 434 12.38 -9.15 16.24
N GLN A 435 11.63 -8.06 16.19
CA GLN A 435 11.77 -7.00 15.18
C GLN A 435 11.93 -5.67 15.90
N ALA A 436 12.99 -4.96 15.59
CA ALA A 436 13.19 -3.57 15.96
C ALA A 436 12.93 -2.68 14.74
N TYR A 437 12.18 -1.61 14.93
CA TYR A 437 11.79 -0.67 13.89
C TYR A 437 12.00 0.76 14.35
N ALA A 438 12.42 1.64 13.43
CA ALA A 438 12.49 3.07 13.63
C ALA A 438 12.10 3.83 12.36
N TYR A 439 11.37 4.90 12.54
CA TYR A 439 11.02 5.89 11.51
C TYR A 439 11.31 7.28 12.02
N TRP A 440 11.91 8.10 11.19
CA TRP A 440 12.14 9.52 11.44
C TRP A 440 11.79 10.33 10.20
N SER A 441 11.16 11.47 10.40
CA SER A 441 10.92 12.43 9.33
C SER A 441 11.06 13.87 9.80
N ARG A 442 11.39 14.74 8.86
CA ARG A 442 11.42 16.17 9.02
C ARG A 442 10.88 16.85 7.78
N ASP A 443 10.04 17.84 7.99
CA ASP A 443 9.45 18.68 6.96
C ASP A 443 9.73 20.16 7.25
N GLY A 444 10.02 20.91 6.20
CA GLY A 444 10.15 22.36 6.22
C GLY A 444 9.39 22.97 5.04
N PHE A 445 8.63 24.02 5.32
CA PHE A 445 7.89 24.72 4.31
C PHE A 445 7.79 26.21 4.63
N SER A 446 8.13 27.08 3.67
CA SER A 446 7.92 28.52 3.76
C SER A 446 7.25 29.05 2.49
N PHE A 447 6.11 29.74 2.65
CA PHE A 447 5.45 30.43 1.54
C PHE A 447 6.13 31.74 1.19
N SER A 448 6.65 32.44 2.18
CA SER A 448 7.34 33.70 2.07
C SER A 448 8.53 33.70 3.02
N ARG A 449 9.34 34.77 2.97
CA ARG A 449 10.45 34.92 3.92
C ARG A 449 9.98 35.08 5.37
N ASP A 450 8.71 35.48 5.56
CA ASP A 450 8.17 35.89 6.84
C ASP A 450 7.41 34.75 7.56
N THR A 451 7.10 33.65 6.87
CA THR A 451 6.29 32.59 7.44
C THR A 451 6.86 31.23 7.11
N SER A 452 7.20 30.45 8.12
CA SER A 452 7.67 29.08 7.94
C SER A 452 6.97 28.08 8.86
N PHE A 453 6.78 26.88 8.35
CA PHE A 453 6.22 25.73 9.07
C PHE A 453 7.22 24.62 9.09
N ARG A 454 7.35 23.93 10.22
CA ARG A 454 8.17 22.73 10.36
C ARG A 454 7.41 21.71 11.14
N TYR A 455 7.56 20.44 10.78
CA TYR A 455 7.08 19.34 11.60
C TYR A 455 7.96 18.11 11.44
N SER A 456 7.92 17.24 12.43
CA SER A 456 8.71 16.01 12.44
C SER A 456 7.96 14.89 13.13
N ASN A 457 8.20 13.66 12.67
CA ASN A 457 7.76 12.44 13.34
C ASN A 457 9.00 11.62 13.75
N LEU A 458 8.89 10.92 14.87
CA LEU A 458 9.80 9.90 15.30
C LEU A 458 8.97 8.75 15.87
N ASP A 459 9.10 7.55 15.30
CA ASP A 459 8.49 6.34 15.82
C ASP A 459 9.56 5.28 16.00
N ALA A 460 9.53 4.59 17.11
CA ALA A 460 10.44 3.48 17.38
C ALA A 460 9.68 2.38 18.14
N SER A 461 9.79 1.15 17.67
CA SER A 461 9.12 0.02 18.31
C SER A 461 9.98 -1.25 18.34
N LEU A 462 9.72 -2.07 19.35
CA LEU A 462 10.24 -3.42 19.50
C LEU A 462 9.05 -4.38 19.55
N LYS A 463 9.00 -5.31 18.59
CA LYS A 463 7.96 -6.32 18.46
C LYS A 463 8.55 -7.69 18.69
N TRP A 464 7.94 -8.46 19.57
CA TRP A 464 8.25 -9.86 19.82
C TRP A 464 7.07 -10.73 19.40
N ARG A 465 7.32 -11.68 18.51
CA ARG A 465 6.36 -12.67 18.05
C ARG A 465 6.81 -14.03 18.58
N SER A 466 5.89 -14.75 19.22
CA SER A 466 6.18 -16.02 19.83
C SER A 466 5.04 -17.03 19.61
N ARG A 467 5.39 -18.22 19.13
CA ARG A 467 4.49 -19.37 19.15
C ARG A 467 4.70 -20.09 20.49
N LEU A 468 3.82 -19.78 21.46
CA LEU A 468 3.90 -20.34 22.81
C LEU A 468 3.48 -21.82 22.85
N SER A 469 2.57 -22.22 21.98
CA SER A 469 2.15 -23.61 21.78
C SER A 469 1.53 -23.78 20.40
N ASP A 470 1.15 -25.03 20.03
CA ASP A 470 0.46 -25.32 18.76
C ASP A 470 -0.89 -24.61 18.64
N ARG A 471 -1.44 -24.06 19.72
CA ARG A 471 -2.75 -23.37 19.73
C ARG A 471 -2.67 -21.91 20.18
N LEU A 472 -1.52 -21.44 20.61
CA LEU A 472 -1.38 -20.14 21.23
C LEU A 472 -0.20 -19.38 20.65
N ASN A 473 -0.46 -18.22 20.04
CA ASN A 473 0.51 -17.26 19.57
C ASN A 473 0.44 -16.00 20.42
N LEU A 474 1.59 -15.36 20.62
CA LEU A 474 1.75 -14.05 21.26
C LEU A 474 2.41 -13.08 20.29
N VAL A 475 1.85 -11.88 20.20
CA VAL A 475 2.51 -10.70 19.62
C VAL A 475 2.56 -9.64 20.72
N ALA A 476 3.74 -9.30 21.15
CA ALA A 476 3.98 -8.22 22.11
C ALA A 476 4.76 -7.10 21.43
N VAL A 477 4.34 -5.87 21.61
CA VAL A 477 4.99 -4.68 21.06
C VAL A 477 5.07 -3.60 22.10
N ALA A 478 6.18 -2.88 22.15
CA ALA A 478 6.36 -1.68 22.93
C ALA A 478 7.09 -0.63 22.08
N GLY A 479 6.74 0.63 22.23
CA GLY A 479 7.32 1.67 21.41
C GLY A 479 7.12 3.07 21.97
N TYR A 480 7.69 4.01 21.23
CA TYR A 480 7.64 5.44 21.50
C TYR A 480 7.41 6.18 20.19
N ASP A 481 6.41 7.07 20.19
CA ASP A 481 6.08 7.93 19.06
C ASP A 481 6.13 9.40 19.50
N GLN A 482 6.60 10.25 18.61
CA GLN A 482 6.70 11.69 18.83
C GLN A 482 6.32 12.44 17.57
N TYR A 483 5.46 13.42 17.70
CA TYR A 483 5.15 14.43 16.70
C TYR A 483 5.49 15.80 17.27
N ASN A 484 6.28 16.58 16.54
CA ASN A 484 6.52 17.98 16.85
C ASN A 484 6.10 18.83 15.66
N ALA A 485 5.55 19.99 15.94
CA ALA A 485 5.26 20.98 14.93
C ALA A 485 5.62 22.39 15.41
N SER A 486 6.08 23.23 14.52
CA SER A 486 6.38 24.62 14.78
C SER A 486 5.95 25.52 13.62
N PHE A 487 5.58 26.72 13.99
CA PHE A 487 5.21 27.79 13.08
C PHE A 487 5.97 29.05 13.48
N ASP A 488 6.77 29.59 12.54
CA ASP A 488 7.49 30.87 12.73
C ASP A 488 6.77 31.96 11.94
N ASN A 489 6.52 33.10 12.59
CA ASN A 489 6.12 34.35 11.97
C ASN A 489 7.25 35.33 12.18
N ASP A 490 7.95 35.68 11.10
CA ASP A 490 9.16 36.52 11.10
C ASP A 490 8.92 37.79 10.25
N PHE A 491 7.79 38.46 10.51
CA PHE A 491 7.43 39.65 9.74
C PHE A 491 8.39 40.81 9.96
N ASN A 492 8.88 40.98 11.20
CA ASN A 492 9.94 41.92 11.55
C ASN A 492 10.56 41.52 12.90
N GLU A 493 11.73 42.10 13.23
CA GLU A 493 12.49 41.81 14.46
C GLU A 493 11.71 42.07 15.75
N TRP A 494 10.80 43.02 15.75
CA TRP A 494 10.04 43.44 16.94
C TRP A 494 8.82 42.54 17.24
N SER A 495 8.26 41.87 16.21
CA SER A 495 7.03 41.09 16.32
C SER A 495 7.22 39.60 15.95
N GLY A 496 8.45 39.20 15.63
CA GLY A 496 8.79 37.83 15.26
C GLY A 496 8.53 36.87 16.43
N TYR A 497 7.80 35.78 16.15
CA TYR A 497 7.49 34.77 17.14
C TYR A 497 7.45 33.36 16.55
N ARG A 498 7.65 32.40 17.43
CA ARG A 498 7.49 30.97 17.14
C ARG A 498 6.39 30.39 18.02
N VAL A 499 5.57 29.53 17.44
CA VAL A 499 4.63 28.67 18.16
C VAL A 499 5.05 27.22 17.94
N ASP A 500 5.32 26.52 19.03
CA ASP A 500 5.67 25.10 19.04
C ASP A 500 4.54 24.29 19.68
N ASN A 501 4.31 23.07 19.19
CA ASN A 501 3.48 22.07 19.87
C ASN A 501 4.13 20.68 19.74
N HIS A 502 3.82 19.77 20.66
CA HIS A 502 4.28 18.39 20.53
C HIS A 502 3.33 17.39 21.20
N ILE A 503 3.34 16.19 20.63
CA ILE A 503 2.74 14.99 21.18
C ILE A 503 3.85 13.97 21.37
N ARG A 504 3.97 13.42 22.56
CA ARG A 504 4.86 12.29 22.88
C ARG A 504 4.01 11.19 23.48
N GLN A 505 4.20 9.97 22.99
CA GLN A 505 3.52 8.82 23.57
C GLN A 505 4.46 7.63 23.70
N GLY A 506 4.33 6.92 24.82
CA GLY A 506 4.91 5.60 25.00
C GLY A 506 3.79 4.59 24.99
N PHE A 507 3.93 3.48 24.28
CA PHE A 507 2.88 2.46 24.21
C PHE A 507 3.43 1.06 24.42
N ALA A 508 2.55 0.19 24.92
CA ALA A 508 2.80 -1.25 25.00
C ALA A 508 1.49 -2.01 24.72
N LYS A 509 1.57 -3.11 23.97
CA LYS A 509 0.44 -3.96 23.60
C LYS A 509 0.88 -5.41 23.62
N ALA A 510 0.03 -6.30 24.14
CA ALA A 510 0.20 -7.74 24.04
C ALA A 510 -1.09 -8.36 23.52
N THR A 511 -0.99 -9.12 22.44
CA THR A 511 -2.10 -9.80 21.76
C THR A 511 -1.83 -11.29 21.74
N PHE A 512 -2.76 -12.06 22.27
CA PHE A 512 -2.75 -13.51 22.25
C PHE A 512 -3.82 -14.00 21.26
N LYS A 513 -3.43 -14.95 20.39
CA LYS A 513 -4.34 -15.62 19.46
C LYS A 513 -4.40 -17.10 19.84
N TYR A 514 -5.57 -17.57 20.28
CA TYR A 514 -5.81 -18.94 20.73
C TYR A 514 -6.83 -19.63 19.84
N THR A 515 -6.46 -20.78 19.28
CA THR A 515 -7.34 -21.60 18.45
C THR A 515 -8.00 -22.68 19.30
N ALA A 516 -9.33 -22.62 19.47
CA ALA A 516 -10.10 -23.55 20.25
C ALA A 516 -10.99 -24.44 19.36
N GLY A 517 -10.84 -25.77 19.47
CA GLY A 517 -11.73 -26.75 18.83
C GLY A 517 -11.86 -26.72 17.32
N GLY A 518 -11.00 -25.98 16.59
CA GLY A 518 -10.96 -25.92 15.13
C GLY A 518 -12.03 -25.06 14.45
N SER A 519 -12.93 -24.45 15.22
CA SER A 519 -13.97 -23.54 14.72
C SER A 519 -13.94 -22.17 15.38
N HIS A 520 -13.17 -22.00 16.44
CA HIS A 520 -13.04 -20.75 17.19
C HIS A 520 -11.61 -20.26 17.18
N GLU A 521 -11.43 -18.99 16.85
CA GLU A 521 -10.17 -18.28 16.99
C GLU A 521 -10.39 -17.11 17.95
N ILE A 522 -9.87 -17.27 19.17
CA ILE A 522 -10.02 -16.28 20.24
C ILE A 522 -8.79 -15.39 20.26
N THR A 523 -9.00 -14.09 20.03
CA THR A 523 -7.98 -13.05 20.17
C THR A 523 -8.24 -12.27 21.44
N TYR A 524 -7.28 -12.18 22.35
CA TYR A 524 -7.40 -11.43 23.58
C TYR A 524 -6.09 -10.75 23.97
N GLY A 525 -6.18 -9.71 24.78
CA GLY A 525 -4.98 -8.99 25.17
C GLY A 525 -5.26 -7.67 25.88
N GLY A 526 -4.22 -6.86 25.94
CA GLY A 526 -4.29 -5.54 26.56
C GLY A 526 -3.28 -4.58 25.94
N SER A 527 -3.54 -3.30 26.10
CA SER A 527 -2.66 -2.22 25.68
C SER A 527 -2.67 -1.09 26.71
N ALA A 528 -1.60 -0.31 26.74
CA ALA A 528 -1.52 0.91 27.51
C ALA A 528 -0.73 1.95 26.71
N THR A 529 -1.26 3.18 26.62
CA THR A 529 -0.59 4.30 25.98
C THR A 529 -0.50 5.46 26.97
N TYR A 530 0.70 5.93 27.23
CA TYR A 530 0.96 7.12 28.03
C TYR A 530 1.19 8.31 27.10
N TYR A 531 0.46 9.38 27.32
CA TYR A 531 0.53 10.64 26.57
C TYR A 531 1.20 11.75 27.37
N SER A 532 2.04 12.53 26.70
CA SER A 532 2.49 13.85 27.12
C SER A 532 2.32 14.82 25.96
N LEU A 533 1.34 15.69 26.06
CA LEU A 533 0.90 16.60 25.00
C LEU A 533 1.08 18.03 25.46
N MET A 534 1.81 18.84 24.70
CA MET A 534 1.92 20.28 24.90
C MET A 534 1.18 20.97 23.76
N PRO A 535 0.00 21.58 24.03
CA PRO A 535 -0.87 22.13 22.99
C PRO A 535 -0.32 23.35 22.27
N GLY A 536 0.55 24.11 22.93
CA GLY A 536 1.17 25.28 22.33
C GLY A 536 2.14 26.00 23.28
N GLN A 537 3.23 26.46 22.71
CA GLN A 537 4.21 27.33 23.34
C GLN A 537 4.58 28.47 22.39
N LEU A 538 4.38 29.70 22.82
CA LEU A 538 4.79 30.91 22.12
C LEU A 538 6.12 31.39 22.66
N SER A 539 7.06 31.69 21.79
CA SER A 539 8.38 32.24 22.13
C SER A 539 8.79 33.35 21.16
N PRO A 540 9.52 34.38 21.62
CA PRO A 540 10.09 35.36 20.71
C PRO A 540 11.09 34.70 19.76
N LEU A 541 11.12 35.15 18.50
CA LEU A 541 12.02 34.65 17.48
C LEU A 541 13.38 35.36 17.49
N HIS A 542 13.39 36.63 17.89
CA HIS A 542 14.56 37.52 17.99
C HIS A 542 14.69 38.07 19.41
N GLU A 543 15.88 38.49 19.80
CA GLU A 543 16.13 39.11 21.10
C GLU A 543 15.39 40.44 21.26
N GLU A 544 15.17 41.17 20.15
CA GLU A 544 14.45 42.42 20.07
C GLU A 544 12.92 42.25 20.06
N SER A 545 12.44 41.05 19.95
CA SER A 545 10.99 40.78 19.85
C SER A 545 10.28 41.16 21.16
N LEU A 546 9.24 41.97 21.03
CA LEU A 546 8.37 42.38 22.13
C LEU A 546 7.33 41.31 22.51
N VAL A 547 7.37 40.15 21.85
CA VAL A 547 6.46 39.03 22.13
C VAL A 547 6.84 38.37 23.44
N ALA A 548 5.94 38.37 24.41
CA ALA A 548 6.14 37.68 25.68
C ALA A 548 6.03 36.16 25.49
N ALA A 549 7.03 35.44 25.98
CA ALA A 549 7.00 33.98 26.01
C ALA A 549 5.85 33.46 26.87
N ARG A 550 5.11 32.46 26.36
CA ARG A 550 3.94 31.87 27.03
C ARG A 550 3.82 30.40 26.63
N ALA A 551 3.50 29.53 27.55
CA ALA A 551 3.27 28.12 27.30
C ALA A 551 1.93 27.67 27.90
N LEU A 552 1.20 26.89 27.15
CA LEU A 552 0.00 26.19 27.64
C LEU A 552 0.42 25.02 28.51
N ALA A 553 -0.44 24.64 29.46
CA ALA A 553 -0.16 23.53 30.37
C ALA A 553 0.00 22.21 29.58
N THR A 554 1.06 21.47 29.87
CA THR A 554 1.27 20.13 29.32
C THR A 554 0.25 19.17 29.90
N GLN A 555 -0.50 18.52 29.04
CA GLN A 555 -1.51 17.52 29.37
C GLN A 555 -0.87 16.13 29.43
N ARG A 556 -1.18 15.36 30.46
CA ARG A 556 -0.66 13.98 30.62
C ARG A 556 -1.80 13.05 30.94
N ALA A 557 -1.79 11.87 30.31
CA ALA A 557 -2.81 10.84 30.54
C ALA A 557 -2.26 9.45 30.26
N LEU A 558 -2.89 8.44 30.87
CA LEU A 558 -2.71 7.04 30.56
C LEU A 558 -4.00 6.47 29.97
N GLU A 559 -3.93 5.85 28.80
CA GLU A 559 -5.01 5.14 28.13
C GLU A 559 -4.79 3.63 28.22
N PRO A 560 -5.33 2.93 29.24
CA PRO A 560 -5.33 1.47 29.31
C PRO A 560 -6.50 0.89 28.50
N ALA A 561 -6.30 -0.31 27.97
CA ALA A 561 -7.38 -1.08 27.36
C ALA A 561 -7.14 -2.57 27.50
N ALA A 562 -8.25 -3.32 27.61
CA ALA A 562 -8.28 -4.78 27.50
C ALA A 562 -9.30 -5.20 26.46
N PHE A 563 -9.03 -6.29 25.75
CA PHE A 563 -9.91 -6.76 24.69
C PHE A 563 -9.94 -8.29 24.60
N ILE A 564 -11.07 -8.78 24.12
CA ILE A 564 -11.28 -10.18 23.75
C ILE A 564 -12.22 -10.23 22.54
N SER A 565 -11.95 -11.10 21.59
CA SER A 565 -12.85 -11.40 20.48
C SER A 565 -12.77 -12.88 20.12
N ASP A 566 -13.88 -13.43 19.64
CA ASP A 566 -13.97 -14.79 19.11
C ASP A 566 -14.45 -14.72 17.66
N SER A 567 -13.68 -15.28 16.76
CA SER A 567 -14.05 -15.52 15.36
C SER A 567 -14.51 -16.97 15.23
N TRP A 568 -15.83 -17.16 15.08
CA TRP A 568 -16.46 -18.46 15.08
C TRP A 568 -16.94 -18.86 13.68
N SER A 569 -16.34 -19.91 13.13
CA SER A 569 -16.80 -20.60 11.92
C SER A 569 -17.95 -21.57 12.27
N VAL A 570 -19.18 -21.04 12.33
CA VAL A 570 -20.38 -21.80 12.70
C VAL A 570 -20.67 -22.94 11.71
N THR A 571 -20.54 -22.61 10.42
CA THR A 571 -20.61 -23.55 9.29
C THR A 571 -19.64 -23.10 8.20
N GLN A 572 -19.50 -23.88 7.14
CA GLN A 572 -18.73 -23.44 5.95
C GLN A 572 -19.30 -22.16 5.29
N LYS A 573 -20.59 -21.87 5.50
CA LYS A 573 -21.28 -20.70 4.93
C LYS A 573 -21.45 -19.54 5.90
N LEU A 574 -21.45 -19.80 7.21
CA LEU A 574 -21.73 -18.81 8.25
C LEU A 574 -20.50 -18.64 9.16
N MET A 575 -19.97 -17.43 9.21
CA MET A 575 -18.91 -17.01 10.11
C MET A 575 -19.40 -15.81 10.91
N LEU A 576 -19.17 -15.83 12.22
CA LEU A 576 -19.52 -14.76 13.15
C LEU A 576 -18.27 -14.31 13.90
N GLU A 577 -18.17 -13.04 14.19
CA GLU A 577 -17.14 -12.49 15.06
C GLU A 577 -17.79 -11.60 16.11
N ALA A 578 -17.46 -11.85 17.36
CA ALA A 578 -17.92 -11.06 18.49
C ALA A 578 -16.75 -10.66 19.37
N GLY A 579 -16.63 -9.39 19.68
CA GLY A 579 -15.53 -8.84 20.47
C GLY A 579 -16.03 -7.79 21.47
N LEU A 580 -15.32 -7.71 22.58
CA LEU A 580 -15.48 -6.69 23.61
C LEU A 580 -14.11 -6.05 23.87
N ARG A 581 -14.08 -4.73 23.88
CA ARG A 581 -12.95 -3.94 24.35
C ARG A 581 -13.45 -3.03 25.47
N VAL A 582 -12.66 -2.89 26.50
CA VAL A 582 -12.85 -1.86 27.52
C VAL A 582 -11.64 -0.97 27.47
N SER A 583 -11.85 0.29 27.10
CA SER A 583 -10.82 1.32 27.08
C SER A 583 -11.10 2.37 28.15
N GLY A 584 -10.09 3.02 28.65
CA GLY A 584 -10.21 4.10 29.60
C GLY A 584 -9.19 5.18 29.37
N LEU A 585 -9.38 6.34 30.01
CA LEU A 585 -8.39 7.39 30.10
C LEU A 585 -8.29 7.87 31.55
N ALA A 586 -7.09 7.84 32.08
CA ALA A 586 -6.75 8.49 33.35
C ALA A 586 -5.96 9.76 33.03
N ALA A 587 -6.63 10.92 33.00
CA ALA A 587 -5.97 12.22 32.91
C ALA A 587 -5.39 12.59 34.29
N PHE A 588 -4.21 13.24 34.31
CA PHE A 588 -3.52 13.53 35.56
C PHE A 588 -3.71 14.97 36.03
N ASP A 589 -3.74 15.92 35.13
CA ASP A 589 -3.83 17.37 35.44
C ASP A 589 -4.86 18.05 34.51
N PRO A 590 -6.11 18.33 34.98
CA PRO A 590 -6.76 17.86 36.21
C PRO A 590 -7.07 16.38 36.20
N SER A 591 -7.10 15.77 37.39
CA SER A 591 -7.34 14.32 37.51
C SER A 591 -8.77 13.98 37.13
N LYS A 592 -8.92 13.14 36.11
CA LYS A 592 -10.21 12.63 35.63
C LYS A 592 -10.06 11.21 35.06
N PHE A 593 -11.03 10.35 35.36
CA PHE A 593 -11.07 9.00 34.81
C PHE A 593 -12.32 8.78 33.97
N TYR A 594 -12.13 8.16 32.82
CA TYR A 594 -13.18 7.68 31.93
C TYR A 594 -13.00 6.19 31.68
N ALA A 595 -14.08 5.46 31.51
CA ALA A 595 -14.09 4.06 31.10
C ALA A 595 -15.23 3.83 30.11
N ASN A 596 -14.94 3.25 28.96
CA ASN A 596 -15.88 3.03 27.87
C ASN A 596 -15.83 1.58 27.40
N PRO A 597 -16.92 0.83 27.56
CA PRO A 597 -17.04 -0.48 26.92
C PRO A 597 -17.32 -0.31 25.42
N GLU A 598 -16.67 -1.12 24.61
CA GLU A 598 -16.76 -1.08 23.15
C GLU A 598 -17.11 -2.47 22.62
N LEU A 599 -18.21 -2.56 21.90
CA LEU A 599 -18.69 -3.78 21.27
C LEU A 599 -18.24 -3.87 19.81
N ARG A 600 -17.81 -5.04 19.39
CA ARG A 600 -17.43 -5.36 18.01
C ARG A 600 -18.20 -6.59 17.57
N LEU A 601 -19.05 -6.46 16.57
CA LEU A 601 -19.80 -7.58 16.01
C LEU A 601 -19.62 -7.57 14.51
N SER A 602 -19.33 -8.71 13.92
CA SER A 602 -19.39 -8.90 12.47
C SER A 602 -19.87 -10.30 12.12
N GLY A 603 -20.40 -10.43 10.93
CA GLY A 603 -20.89 -11.71 10.45
C GLY A 603 -20.90 -11.75 8.94
N LYS A 604 -20.73 -12.97 8.44
CA LYS A 604 -20.73 -13.26 7.00
C LYS A 604 -21.60 -14.49 6.74
N TYR A 605 -22.41 -14.38 5.71
CA TYR A 605 -23.16 -15.51 5.17
C TYR A 605 -22.90 -15.67 3.68
N SER A 606 -22.36 -16.81 3.25
CA SER A 606 -22.13 -17.15 1.85
C SER A 606 -23.34 -17.87 1.28
N PHE A 607 -24.08 -17.20 0.37
CA PHE A 607 -25.18 -17.83 -0.39
C PHE A 607 -24.63 -18.87 -1.37
N ARG A 608 -23.52 -18.48 -2.03
CA ARG A 608 -22.73 -19.29 -2.96
C ARG A 608 -21.25 -19.00 -2.73
N ASP A 609 -20.36 -19.78 -3.33
CA ASP A 609 -18.91 -19.57 -3.20
C ASP A 609 -18.45 -18.18 -3.71
N ASN A 610 -19.22 -17.61 -4.63
CA ASN A 610 -18.93 -16.30 -5.24
C ASN A 610 -19.91 -15.20 -4.83
N LEU A 611 -20.81 -15.43 -3.88
CA LEU A 611 -21.79 -14.43 -3.42
C LEU A 611 -21.94 -14.49 -1.91
N SER A 612 -21.63 -13.42 -1.22
CA SER A 612 -21.72 -13.32 0.24
C SER A 612 -22.33 -12.00 0.71
N LEU A 613 -23.03 -12.07 1.82
CA LEU A 613 -23.51 -10.92 2.61
C LEU A 613 -22.61 -10.79 3.83
N LYS A 614 -22.15 -9.58 4.11
CA LYS A 614 -21.43 -9.25 5.34
C LYS A 614 -22.16 -8.13 6.07
N ALA A 615 -22.10 -8.15 7.40
CA ALA A 615 -22.63 -7.10 8.25
C ALA A 615 -21.70 -6.87 9.44
N GLY A 616 -21.66 -5.64 9.93
CA GLY A 616 -20.85 -5.27 11.09
C GLY A 616 -21.49 -4.19 11.92
N PHE A 617 -21.23 -4.24 13.22
CA PHE A 617 -21.62 -3.23 14.20
C PHE A 617 -20.47 -2.99 15.18
N ASN A 618 -20.07 -1.72 15.33
CA ASN A 618 -19.01 -1.34 16.25
C ASN A 618 -19.45 -0.16 17.11
N THR A 619 -19.05 -0.18 18.38
CA THR A 619 -19.01 1.01 19.23
C THR A 619 -17.56 1.39 19.52
N MET A 620 -17.24 2.67 19.59
CA MET A 620 -15.86 3.16 19.65
C MET A 620 -15.75 4.41 20.49
N SER A 621 -14.57 4.66 21.08
CA SER A 621 -14.25 5.82 21.90
C SER A 621 -12.92 6.43 21.47
N GLN A 622 -12.79 7.75 21.64
CA GLN A 622 -11.60 8.53 21.32
C GLN A 622 -11.32 9.55 22.42
N TYR A 623 -10.06 9.61 22.83
CA TYR A 623 -9.61 10.42 23.99
C TYR A 623 -8.66 11.55 23.65
N ILE A 624 -8.12 11.58 22.43
CA ILE A 624 -7.28 12.67 21.90
C ILE A 624 -7.96 13.29 20.68
N HIS A 625 -8.03 14.61 20.63
CA HIS A 625 -8.83 15.38 19.68
C HIS A 625 -7.99 16.43 18.99
N LEU A 626 -8.21 16.64 17.70
CA LEU A 626 -7.67 17.76 16.93
C LEU A 626 -8.69 18.87 16.88
N ILE A 627 -8.31 20.04 17.35
CA ILE A 627 -9.09 21.26 17.24
C ILE A 627 -8.50 22.09 16.10
N SER A 628 -9.26 22.22 15.04
CA SER A 628 -8.84 22.91 13.82
C SER A 628 -10.00 23.70 13.22
N ASN A 629 -9.71 24.83 12.62
CA ASN A 629 -10.66 25.59 11.83
C ASN A 629 -10.70 25.15 10.35
N THR A 630 -9.89 24.17 10.01
CA THR A 630 -9.82 23.58 8.67
C THR A 630 -10.18 22.09 8.71
N SER A 631 -10.42 21.51 7.55
CA SER A 631 -10.63 20.05 7.46
C SER A 631 -9.33 19.27 7.28
N SER A 632 -8.19 19.95 7.05
CA SER A 632 -6.86 19.39 6.88
C SER A 632 -6.05 19.53 8.16
N ILE A 633 -5.20 18.56 8.46
CA ILE A 633 -4.24 18.66 9.56
C ILE A 633 -3.20 19.73 9.22
N SER A 634 -3.01 20.68 10.11
CA SER A 634 -2.02 21.76 9.99
C SER A 634 -1.06 21.77 11.19
N PRO A 635 0.20 22.18 11.02
CA PRO A 635 1.15 22.33 12.12
C PRO A 635 0.70 23.28 13.24
N ILE A 636 -0.22 24.20 12.93
CA ILE A 636 -0.76 25.15 13.91
C ILE A 636 -2.02 24.65 14.63
N ASP A 637 -2.52 23.46 14.30
CA ASP A 637 -3.69 22.90 14.94
C ASP A 637 -3.38 22.48 16.39
N SER A 638 -4.37 22.66 17.27
CA SER A 638 -4.24 22.32 18.67
C SER A 638 -4.75 20.90 18.94
N TRP A 639 -3.88 20.04 19.41
CA TRP A 639 -4.27 18.73 19.95
C TRP A 639 -4.63 18.86 21.42
N GLN A 640 -5.67 18.12 21.84
CA GLN A 640 -6.20 18.16 23.21
C GLN A 640 -6.52 16.74 23.68
N LEU A 641 -6.19 16.44 24.94
CA LEU A 641 -6.65 15.22 25.61
C LEU A 641 -8.01 15.45 26.26
N SER A 642 -8.81 14.39 26.37
CA SER A 642 -10.01 14.43 27.22
C SER A 642 -9.61 14.67 28.68
N ASN A 643 -10.38 15.52 29.36
CA ASN A 643 -10.18 15.92 30.74
C ASN A 643 -11.54 16.18 31.41
N ASP A 644 -11.60 16.91 32.51
CA ASP A 644 -12.85 17.28 33.20
C ASP A 644 -13.78 18.18 32.39
N ARG A 645 -13.26 18.93 31.40
CA ARG A 645 -13.97 19.89 30.55
C ARG A 645 -14.23 19.37 29.13
N ILE A 646 -13.34 18.54 28.61
CA ILE A 646 -13.41 17.94 27.26
C ILE A 646 -13.70 16.45 27.43
N ARG A 647 -14.94 16.04 27.09
CA ARG A 647 -15.36 14.64 27.19
C ARG A 647 -14.80 13.78 26.06
N PRO A 648 -14.61 12.47 26.28
CA PRO A 648 -14.30 11.53 25.19
C PRO A 648 -15.37 11.57 24.12
N GLN A 649 -14.95 11.61 22.85
CA GLN A 649 -15.86 11.35 21.75
C GLN A 649 -16.24 9.88 21.75
N THR A 650 -17.52 9.58 21.54
CA THR A 650 -18.02 8.21 21.40
C THR A 650 -18.82 8.08 20.13
N GLY A 651 -18.84 6.88 19.57
CA GLY A 651 -19.59 6.63 18.36
C GLY A 651 -19.99 5.19 18.20
N TRP A 652 -20.98 4.95 17.34
CA TRP A 652 -21.32 3.62 16.85
C TRP A 652 -21.54 3.65 15.36
N GLN A 653 -21.30 2.53 14.72
CA GLN A 653 -21.48 2.34 13.28
C GLN A 653 -22.10 0.97 13.03
N ALA A 654 -23.12 0.95 12.18
CA ALA A 654 -23.69 -0.26 11.59
C ALA A 654 -23.47 -0.22 10.08
N ALA A 655 -23.07 -1.34 9.50
CA ALA A 655 -22.85 -1.44 8.07
C ALA A 655 -23.21 -2.84 7.56
N SER A 656 -23.65 -2.92 6.29
CA SER A 656 -23.92 -4.18 5.61
C SER A 656 -23.53 -4.08 4.14
N GLY A 657 -23.07 -5.18 3.55
CA GLY A 657 -22.64 -5.20 2.16
C GLY A 657 -22.81 -6.54 1.49
N LEU A 658 -23.15 -6.48 0.20
CA LEU A 658 -23.22 -7.62 -0.70
C LEU A 658 -21.95 -7.66 -1.55
N TYR A 659 -21.31 -8.81 -1.61
CA TYR A 659 -20.06 -9.05 -2.33
C TYR A 659 -20.27 -10.17 -3.33
N TRP A 660 -19.99 -9.90 -4.59
CA TRP A 660 -20.23 -10.83 -5.68
C TRP A 660 -19.05 -10.86 -6.65
N THR A 661 -18.44 -12.01 -6.82
CA THR A 661 -17.41 -12.23 -7.84
C THR A 661 -18.04 -12.85 -9.08
N VAL A 662 -17.82 -12.20 -10.22
CA VAL A 662 -18.38 -12.57 -11.54
C VAL A 662 -17.28 -12.80 -12.56
N ALA A 663 -17.67 -13.18 -13.79
CA ALA A 663 -16.74 -13.38 -14.91
C ALA A 663 -15.61 -14.38 -14.57
N ASP A 664 -16.00 -15.58 -14.10
CA ASP A 664 -15.08 -16.68 -13.72
C ASP A 664 -13.97 -16.25 -12.76
N GLY A 665 -14.36 -15.47 -11.75
CA GLY A 665 -13.44 -15.01 -10.71
C GLY A 665 -12.60 -13.76 -11.07
N GLN A 666 -12.86 -13.10 -12.21
CA GLN A 666 -12.05 -11.97 -12.67
C GLN A 666 -12.50 -10.60 -12.16
N VAL A 667 -13.77 -10.44 -11.79
CA VAL A 667 -14.35 -9.15 -11.41
C VAL A 667 -15.07 -9.28 -10.07
N ASP A 668 -14.64 -8.49 -9.10
CA ASP A 668 -15.26 -8.37 -7.78
C ASP A 668 -16.17 -7.14 -7.75
N LEU A 669 -17.41 -7.35 -7.38
CA LEU A 669 -18.43 -6.32 -7.19
C LEU A 669 -18.76 -6.21 -5.72
N SER A 670 -18.83 -5.00 -5.19
CA SER A 670 -19.34 -4.74 -3.84
C SER A 670 -20.39 -3.64 -3.84
N LEU A 671 -21.39 -3.83 -3.03
CA LEU A 671 -22.41 -2.84 -2.67
C LEU A 671 -22.47 -2.78 -1.17
N GLU A 672 -22.07 -1.65 -0.58
CA GLU A 672 -22.01 -1.46 0.87
C GLU A 672 -22.90 -0.28 1.28
N GLY A 673 -23.59 -0.41 2.40
CA GLY A 673 -24.34 0.64 3.05
C GLY A 673 -23.93 0.79 4.51
N TYR A 674 -23.90 2.02 5.02
CA TYR A 674 -23.54 2.27 6.41
C TYR A 674 -24.35 3.41 7.03
N TYR A 675 -24.47 3.36 8.35
CA TYR A 675 -24.94 4.45 9.19
C TYR A 675 -24.04 4.55 10.42
N LYS A 676 -23.62 5.79 10.74
CA LYS A 676 -22.75 6.13 11.86
C LYS A 676 -23.33 7.27 12.66
N ARG A 677 -23.22 7.18 13.98
CA ARG A 677 -23.57 8.26 14.91
C ARG A 677 -22.44 8.50 15.88
N THR A 678 -22.14 9.76 16.13
CA THR A 678 -21.13 10.20 17.10
C THR A 678 -21.74 11.15 18.12
N SER A 679 -21.19 11.15 19.32
CA SER A 679 -21.54 12.05 20.41
C SER A 679 -20.28 12.70 20.96
N HIS A 680 -20.42 13.90 21.49
CA HIS A 680 -19.32 14.73 22.00
C HIS A 680 -18.25 15.03 20.93
N TYR A 681 -18.69 15.12 19.66
CA TYR A 681 -17.82 15.67 18.61
C TYR A 681 -17.56 17.14 18.89
N LEU A 682 -16.31 17.56 18.89
CA LEU A 682 -15.94 18.94 19.22
C LEU A 682 -16.04 19.83 17.98
N ASP A 683 -16.79 20.91 18.11
CA ASP A 683 -16.83 22.03 17.18
C ASP A 683 -16.49 23.31 17.96
N TYR A 684 -16.32 24.42 17.31
CA TYR A 684 -15.96 25.71 17.93
C TYR A 684 -17.07 26.74 17.77
N LYS A 685 -17.18 27.61 18.75
CA LYS A 685 -18.13 28.72 18.75
C LYS A 685 -17.74 29.79 17.71
N SER A 686 -18.68 30.61 17.29
CA SER A 686 -18.37 31.74 16.42
C SER A 686 -17.46 32.74 17.15
N GLY A 687 -16.37 33.14 16.49
CA GLY A 687 -15.38 34.04 17.10
C GLY A 687 -14.36 33.37 18.02
N ALA A 688 -14.35 32.04 18.10
CA ALA A 688 -13.41 31.28 18.91
C ALA A 688 -11.94 31.56 18.52
N THR A 689 -11.08 31.69 19.53
CA THR A 689 -9.62 31.73 19.36
C THR A 689 -9.05 30.34 19.64
N LEU A 690 -8.53 29.67 18.62
CA LEU A 690 -8.07 28.28 18.76
C LEU A 690 -6.57 28.17 19.09
N LEU A 691 -5.76 29.14 18.66
CA LEU A 691 -4.32 29.14 18.84
C LEU A 691 -3.94 29.81 20.17
N MET A 692 -3.09 29.17 20.95
CA MET A 692 -2.55 29.69 22.23
C MET A 692 -3.63 30.15 23.23
N ASN A 693 -4.78 29.47 23.25
CA ASN A 693 -5.90 29.77 24.13
C ASN A 693 -5.86 28.92 25.41
N GLU A 694 -5.62 29.52 26.58
CA GLU A 694 -5.63 28.87 27.90
C GLU A 694 -7.02 28.35 28.29
N ASN A 695 -8.08 28.99 27.80
CA ASN A 695 -9.46 28.64 28.09
C ASN A 695 -10.16 28.04 26.85
N LEU A 696 -9.44 27.28 26.05
CA LEU A 696 -9.93 26.72 24.79
C LEU A 696 -11.27 25.98 24.97
N ALA A 697 -11.45 25.27 26.09
CA ALA A 697 -12.69 24.56 26.38
C ALA A 697 -13.93 25.46 26.41
N ASP A 698 -13.76 26.75 26.76
CA ASP A 698 -14.86 27.73 26.76
C ASP A 698 -15.27 28.14 25.34
N ASP A 699 -14.38 28.09 24.39
CA ASP A 699 -14.60 28.39 22.98
C ASP A 699 -15.09 27.18 22.16
N LEU A 700 -15.10 25.96 22.76
CA LEU A 700 -15.61 24.75 22.14
C LEU A 700 -17.10 24.52 22.44
N THR A 701 -17.71 23.73 21.60
CA THR A 701 -19.06 23.18 21.81
C THR A 701 -19.10 21.72 21.44
N GLU A 702 -19.88 20.93 22.14
CA GLU A 702 -20.10 19.53 21.85
C GLU A 702 -21.26 19.34 20.88
N THR A 703 -21.07 18.46 19.89
CA THR A 703 -22.08 18.19 18.86
C THR A 703 -22.39 16.70 18.75
N TYR A 704 -23.59 16.39 18.31
CA TYR A 704 -23.94 15.11 17.73
C TYR A 704 -23.52 15.09 16.26
N GLY A 705 -22.91 14.01 15.84
CA GLY A 705 -22.65 13.72 14.43
C GLY A 705 -23.51 12.57 13.92
N LYS A 706 -23.92 12.64 12.66
CA LYS A 706 -24.50 11.52 11.91
C LYS A 706 -23.90 11.45 10.53
N ALA A 707 -23.56 10.24 10.09
CA ALA A 707 -23.09 10.01 8.72
C ALA A 707 -23.76 8.72 8.17
N TYR A 708 -24.11 8.75 6.89
CA TYR A 708 -24.68 7.61 6.19
C TYR A 708 -24.30 7.65 4.71
N GLY A 709 -24.23 6.49 4.10
CA GLY A 709 -23.89 6.42 2.69
C GLY A 709 -24.04 5.02 2.09
N VAL A 710 -23.92 5.01 0.77
CA VAL A 710 -23.90 3.81 -0.06
C VAL A 710 -22.67 3.87 -0.93
N GLU A 711 -21.93 2.76 -0.99
CA GLU A 711 -20.69 2.60 -1.73
C GLU A 711 -20.85 1.45 -2.73
N VAL A 712 -20.44 1.66 -3.96
CA VAL A 712 -20.41 0.64 -5.03
C VAL A 712 -19.00 0.58 -5.59
N MET A 713 -18.45 -0.61 -5.77
CA MET A 713 -17.15 -0.79 -6.42
C MET A 713 -17.19 -2.01 -7.34
N ALA A 714 -16.53 -1.86 -8.50
CA ALA A 714 -16.18 -2.94 -9.40
C ALA A 714 -14.66 -2.98 -9.55
N LYS A 715 -14.04 -4.08 -9.14
CA LYS A 715 -12.58 -4.28 -9.15
C LYS A 715 -12.21 -5.46 -10.05
N ARG A 716 -11.21 -5.26 -10.88
CA ARG A 716 -10.57 -6.31 -11.68
C ARG A 716 -9.10 -6.42 -11.31
N ALA A 717 -8.72 -7.55 -10.70
CA ALA A 717 -7.38 -7.76 -10.16
C ALA A 717 -6.40 -8.36 -11.17
N SER A 718 -6.87 -8.99 -12.26
CA SER A 718 -6.04 -9.77 -13.18
C SER A 718 -6.32 -9.47 -14.65
N GLY A 719 -5.38 -9.86 -15.54
CA GLY A 719 -5.47 -9.68 -16.99
C GLY A 719 -4.74 -8.44 -17.51
N LYS A 720 -4.98 -8.08 -18.78
CA LYS A 720 -4.37 -6.89 -19.41
C LYS A 720 -4.89 -5.58 -18.84
N LEU A 721 -6.16 -5.53 -18.47
CA LEU A 721 -6.80 -4.40 -17.80
C LEU A 721 -7.02 -4.75 -16.34
N THR A 722 -6.39 -4.02 -15.43
CA THR A 722 -6.55 -4.14 -13.99
C THR A 722 -6.93 -2.79 -13.38
N GLY A 723 -7.60 -2.80 -12.23
CA GLY A 723 -8.01 -1.58 -11.56
C GLY A 723 -9.41 -1.67 -10.98
N TRP A 724 -10.00 -0.52 -10.65
CA TRP A 724 -11.35 -0.44 -10.10
C TRP A 724 -12.06 0.85 -10.49
N VAL A 725 -13.35 0.79 -10.46
CA VAL A 725 -14.25 1.96 -10.53
C VAL A 725 -15.10 1.92 -9.29
N SER A 726 -15.25 3.05 -8.62
CA SER A 726 -16.09 3.19 -7.44
C SER A 726 -16.96 4.44 -7.51
N TYR A 727 -18.12 4.36 -6.89
CA TYR A 727 -19.02 5.47 -6.65
C TYR A 727 -19.51 5.43 -5.22
N SER A 728 -19.55 6.60 -4.57
CA SER A 728 -20.05 6.76 -3.21
C SER A 728 -21.05 7.89 -3.13
N TYR A 729 -22.21 7.63 -2.55
CA TYR A 729 -23.10 8.65 -2.04
C TYR A 729 -23.01 8.68 -0.53
N ALA A 730 -22.70 9.83 0.07
CA ALA A 730 -22.56 9.93 1.51
C ALA A 730 -22.93 11.31 2.05
N ARG A 731 -23.54 11.36 3.22
CA ARG A 731 -23.83 12.59 3.94
C ARG A 731 -23.21 12.54 5.33
N SER A 732 -22.64 13.65 5.75
CA SER A 732 -22.10 13.86 7.10
C SER A 732 -22.62 15.17 7.66
N MET A 733 -23.27 15.12 8.83
CA MET A 733 -23.95 16.26 9.42
C MET A 733 -23.66 16.35 10.92
N LEU A 734 -23.64 17.56 11.43
CA LEU A 734 -23.44 17.90 12.84
C LEU A 734 -24.66 18.65 13.39
N ARG A 735 -24.88 18.54 14.69
CA ARG A 735 -25.88 19.31 15.43
C ARG A 735 -25.37 19.55 16.84
N GLU A 736 -25.46 20.77 17.31
CA GLU A 736 -25.07 21.13 18.67
C GLU A 736 -25.89 20.35 19.71
N MET A 737 -25.23 19.88 20.79
CA MET A 737 -25.88 19.03 21.81
C MET A 737 -26.71 19.84 22.78
N TYR A 738 -26.31 21.11 23.05
CA TYR A 738 -26.92 21.98 24.06
C TYR A 738 -27.45 23.21 23.39
N ASP A 739 -28.66 23.64 23.82
CA ASP A 739 -29.24 24.89 23.38
C ASP A 739 -28.59 26.03 24.19
N ARG A 740 -27.95 26.95 23.46
CA ARG A 740 -27.30 28.14 23.99
C ARG A 740 -28.08 29.42 23.58
N GLY A 741 -29.36 29.26 23.22
CA GLY A 741 -30.19 30.35 22.73
C GLY A 741 -29.69 30.86 21.37
N VAL A 742 -29.55 32.19 21.24
CA VAL A 742 -29.12 32.85 19.99
C VAL A 742 -27.70 32.48 19.55
N GLU A 743 -26.84 31.94 20.45
CA GLU A 743 -25.49 31.50 20.16
C GLU A 743 -25.45 30.08 19.65
N THR A 744 -26.57 29.35 19.67
CA THR A 744 -26.63 27.98 19.18
C THR A 744 -26.40 27.95 17.67
N ILE A 745 -25.46 27.10 17.22
CA ILE A 745 -25.11 26.97 15.80
C ILE A 745 -26.35 26.62 14.97
N ASN A 746 -26.65 27.45 13.98
CA ASN A 746 -27.80 27.32 13.08
C ASN A 746 -29.14 27.08 13.82
N GLY A 747 -29.33 27.72 14.99
CA GLY A 747 -30.52 27.55 15.82
C GLY A 747 -30.81 26.14 16.26
N GLY A 748 -29.80 25.29 16.41
CA GLY A 748 -29.91 23.88 16.81
C GLY A 748 -30.35 22.93 15.68
N ALA A 749 -30.38 23.39 14.42
CA ALA A 749 -30.65 22.54 13.28
C ALA A 749 -29.42 21.71 12.89
N TRP A 750 -29.64 20.61 12.13
CA TRP A 750 -28.56 19.85 11.53
C TRP A 750 -27.88 20.63 10.42
N TYR A 751 -26.54 20.75 10.44
CA TYR A 751 -25.73 21.40 9.42
C TYR A 751 -24.68 20.43 8.85
N ASN A 752 -24.18 20.74 7.66
CA ASN A 752 -23.19 19.89 7.00
C ASN A 752 -21.85 19.92 7.76
N ALA A 753 -21.25 18.76 8.00
CA ALA A 753 -19.88 18.69 8.49
C ALA A 753 -18.90 19.30 7.47
N PRO A 754 -17.76 19.88 7.89
CA PRO A 754 -16.82 20.55 6.97
C PRO A 754 -16.30 19.65 5.83
N HIS A 755 -16.33 18.35 6.02
CA HIS A 755 -15.88 17.31 5.07
C HIS A 755 -17.02 16.63 4.32
N ASP A 756 -18.27 17.12 4.41
CA ASP A 756 -19.42 16.55 3.69
C ASP A 756 -19.28 16.75 2.18
N LYS A 757 -19.13 15.66 1.43
CA LYS A 757 -19.14 15.64 -0.04
C LYS A 757 -20.12 14.55 -0.48
N PRO A 758 -21.33 14.92 -0.95
CA PRO A 758 -22.39 13.97 -1.25
C PRO A 758 -22.03 12.91 -2.29
N HIS A 759 -21.40 13.32 -3.37
CA HIS A 759 -21.09 12.41 -4.49
C HIS A 759 -19.59 12.33 -4.72
N GLU A 760 -19.07 11.11 -4.88
CA GLU A 760 -17.72 10.84 -5.33
C GLU A 760 -17.73 9.72 -6.36
N ALA A 761 -16.95 9.89 -7.43
CA ALA A 761 -16.69 8.86 -8.42
C ALA A 761 -15.19 8.77 -8.66
N LYS A 762 -14.63 7.56 -8.58
CA LYS A 762 -13.20 7.32 -8.73
C LYS A 762 -12.96 6.16 -9.68
N MET A 763 -11.90 6.27 -10.47
CA MET A 763 -11.46 5.20 -11.36
C MET A 763 -9.94 5.11 -11.34
N VAL A 764 -9.44 3.93 -11.10
CA VAL A 764 -8.04 3.57 -11.31
C VAL A 764 -8.01 2.46 -12.34
N ALA A 765 -7.27 2.65 -13.41
CA ALA A 765 -7.11 1.65 -14.45
C ALA A 765 -5.65 1.55 -14.89
N ASN A 766 -5.15 0.34 -15.04
CA ASN A 766 -3.86 0.04 -15.64
C ASN A 766 -4.07 -0.92 -16.80
N TYR A 767 -3.67 -0.52 -18.01
CA TYR A 767 -3.76 -1.33 -19.21
C TYR A 767 -2.37 -1.70 -19.71
N LYS A 768 -2.07 -3.00 -19.71
CA LYS A 768 -0.80 -3.54 -20.21
C LYS A 768 -0.92 -3.78 -21.73
N PHE A 769 -0.25 -2.97 -22.53
CA PHE A 769 -0.14 -3.18 -23.97
C PHE A 769 0.74 -4.40 -24.26
N THR A 770 1.88 -4.45 -23.59
CA THR A 770 2.86 -5.54 -23.63
C THR A 770 3.37 -5.80 -22.21
N HIS A 771 4.28 -6.74 -22.03
CA HIS A 771 4.99 -6.91 -20.73
C HIS A 771 5.86 -5.69 -20.35
N ARG A 772 6.25 -4.85 -21.34
CA ARG A 772 7.13 -3.69 -21.15
C ARG A 772 6.41 -2.35 -21.02
N TYR A 773 5.21 -2.23 -21.57
CA TYR A 773 4.50 -0.95 -21.62
C TYR A 773 3.13 -1.08 -21.01
N SER A 774 2.81 -0.20 -20.10
CA SER A 774 1.46 -0.05 -19.55
C SER A 774 1.05 1.41 -19.44
N LEU A 775 -0.25 1.65 -19.60
CA LEU A 775 -0.90 2.95 -19.37
C LEU A 775 -1.67 2.87 -18.08
N SER A 776 -1.41 3.80 -17.18
CA SER A 776 -2.16 4.00 -15.96
C SER A 776 -3.00 5.26 -16.02
N VAL A 777 -4.24 5.16 -15.55
CA VAL A 777 -5.22 6.25 -15.53
C VAL A 777 -5.76 6.35 -14.11
N ASN A 778 -5.85 7.56 -13.58
CA ASN A 778 -6.54 7.86 -12.33
C ASN A 778 -7.52 9.01 -12.56
N LEU A 779 -8.79 8.81 -12.23
CA LEU A 779 -9.85 9.83 -12.30
C LEU A 779 -10.49 9.98 -10.95
N ASP A 780 -10.66 11.22 -10.52
CA ASP A 780 -11.28 11.57 -9.25
C ASP A 780 -12.28 12.71 -9.46
N TYR A 781 -13.52 12.46 -9.12
CA TYR A 781 -14.60 13.45 -9.08
C TYR A 781 -15.24 13.46 -7.70
N ALA A 782 -15.44 14.66 -7.13
CA ALA A 782 -16.17 14.83 -5.89
C ALA A 782 -16.96 16.14 -5.90
N THR A 783 -18.16 16.13 -5.31
CA THR A 783 -18.89 17.37 -5.02
C THR A 783 -18.10 18.26 -4.06
N GLY A 784 -18.26 19.58 -4.20
CA GLY A 784 -17.60 20.57 -3.38
C GLY A 784 -17.93 20.41 -1.90
N ARG A 785 -16.93 20.64 -1.02
CA ARG A 785 -17.13 20.66 0.43
C ARG A 785 -17.94 21.88 0.87
N PRO A 786 -18.60 21.82 2.03
CA PRO A 786 -19.35 22.95 2.56
C PRO A 786 -18.46 24.13 2.94
N VAL A 787 -19.05 25.32 2.87
CA VAL A 787 -18.42 26.59 3.26
C VAL A 787 -19.46 27.53 3.85
N THR A 788 -19.05 28.36 4.80
CA THR A 788 -19.83 29.47 5.35
C THR A 788 -19.47 30.72 4.57
N LEU A 789 -20.45 31.37 3.94
CA LEU A 789 -20.24 32.57 3.13
C LEU A 789 -20.54 33.84 3.92
N PRO A 790 -19.76 34.92 3.75
CA PRO A 790 -20.23 36.25 4.16
C PRO A 790 -21.35 36.67 3.22
N VAL A 791 -22.48 37.03 3.80
CA VAL A 791 -23.71 37.44 3.09
C VAL A 791 -23.94 38.94 3.14
N GLY A 792 -23.13 39.66 3.88
CA GLY A 792 -23.20 41.13 3.99
C GLY A 792 -22.09 41.70 4.86
N VAL A 793 -22.09 43.01 5.00
CA VAL A 793 -21.22 43.76 5.91
C VAL A 793 -22.06 44.66 6.80
N TYR A 794 -21.62 44.83 8.03
CA TYR A 794 -22.23 45.79 8.97
C TYR A 794 -21.13 46.58 9.69
N TYR A 795 -21.47 47.75 10.14
CA TYR A 795 -20.53 48.63 10.87
C TYR A 795 -20.76 48.50 12.37
N TYR A 796 -19.71 48.09 13.10
CA TYR A 796 -19.79 47.93 14.55
C TYR A 796 -18.43 48.22 15.19
N ALA A 797 -18.42 48.90 16.34
CA ALA A 797 -17.21 49.21 17.11
C ALA A 797 -16.11 49.85 16.23
N ASN A 798 -16.43 50.91 15.50
CA ASN A 798 -15.57 51.67 14.61
C ASN A 798 -14.90 50.84 13.48
N GLY A 799 -15.51 49.71 13.08
CA GLY A 799 -14.99 48.88 12.00
C GLY A 799 -16.10 48.17 11.21
N TRP A 800 -15.83 47.92 9.95
CA TRP A 800 -16.64 47.04 9.14
C TRP A 800 -16.48 45.59 9.57
N ARG A 801 -17.58 44.85 9.68
CA ARG A 801 -17.62 43.42 10.06
C ARG A 801 -18.39 42.65 9.00
N LEU A 802 -17.98 41.39 8.78
CA LEU A 802 -18.68 40.47 7.89
C LEU A 802 -19.87 39.85 8.63
N ALA A 803 -21.03 39.87 7.99
CA ALA A 803 -22.18 39.06 8.39
C ALA A 803 -22.14 37.75 7.62
N TYR A 804 -22.11 36.60 8.33
CA TYR A 804 -22.00 35.29 7.73
C TYR A 804 -23.36 34.59 7.60
N SER A 805 -23.49 33.74 6.58
CA SER A 805 -24.58 32.79 6.44
C SER A 805 -24.62 31.79 7.60
N GLU A 806 -25.66 30.96 7.63
CA GLU A 806 -25.64 29.74 8.43
C GLU A 806 -24.39 28.94 8.16
N ARG A 807 -23.84 28.24 9.20
CA ARG A 807 -22.61 27.48 9.12
C ARG A 807 -22.73 26.37 8.07
N ASN A 808 -21.79 26.32 7.16
CA ASN A 808 -21.64 25.27 6.14
C ASN A 808 -22.88 25.10 5.24
N SER A 809 -23.61 26.19 4.97
CA SER A 809 -24.84 26.18 4.15
C SER A 809 -24.56 26.17 2.64
N TYR A 810 -23.41 26.66 2.20
CA TYR A 810 -23.01 26.71 0.79
C TYR A 810 -21.89 25.68 0.47
N ARG A 811 -21.53 25.54 -0.80
CA ARG A 811 -20.47 24.64 -1.27
C ARG A 811 -19.48 25.36 -2.19
N ILE A 812 -18.19 25.00 -2.06
CA ILE A 812 -17.18 25.36 -3.06
C ILE A 812 -17.41 24.58 -4.35
N PRO A 813 -16.81 24.98 -5.49
CA PRO A 813 -16.92 24.25 -6.76
C PRO A 813 -16.51 22.79 -6.64
N ASP A 814 -17.13 21.95 -7.46
CA ASP A 814 -16.85 20.52 -7.54
C ASP A 814 -15.42 20.26 -7.97
N TYR A 815 -14.85 19.22 -7.40
CA TYR A 815 -13.51 18.71 -7.71
C TYR A 815 -13.54 17.74 -8.88
N PHE A 816 -12.59 17.89 -9.80
CA PHE A 816 -12.36 16.92 -10.86
C PHE A 816 -10.87 16.88 -11.24
N ARG A 817 -10.31 15.66 -11.33
CA ARG A 817 -8.94 15.46 -11.74
C ARG A 817 -8.81 14.20 -12.60
N LEU A 818 -7.98 14.28 -13.62
CA LEU A 818 -7.56 13.17 -14.46
C LEU A 818 -6.04 13.13 -14.53
N ASP A 819 -5.44 11.99 -14.17
CA ASP A 819 -4.00 11.76 -14.23
C ASP A 819 -3.70 10.61 -15.18
N LEU A 820 -2.64 10.73 -15.96
CA LEU A 820 -2.17 9.71 -16.90
C LEU A 820 -0.71 9.41 -16.69
N ALA A 821 -0.32 8.13 -16.79
CA ALA A 821 1.08 7.72 -16.75
C ALA A 821 1.33 6.55 -17.68
N VAL A 822 2.49 6.56 -18.34
CA VAL A 822 3.05 5.44 -19.08
C VAL A 822 4.20 4.86 -18.29
N ASN A 823 4.11 3.59 -17.96
CA ASN A 823 5.17 2.84 -17.31
C ASN A 823 5.91 2.02 -18.37
N ILE A 824 7.23 2.12 -18.34
CA ILE A 824 8.14 1.49 -19.29
C ILE A 824 9.11 0.63 -18.49
N GLU A 825 9.05 -0.69 -18.71
CA GLU A 825 9.94 -1.67 -18.10
C GLU A 825 10.79 -2.30 -19.21
N PRO A 826 11.89 -1.65 -19.64
CA PRO A 826 12.76 -2.23 -20.66
C PRO A 826 13.43 -3.50 -20.11
N GLY A 827 13.47 -4.56 -20.90
CA GLY A 827 14.06 -5.84 -20.53
C GLY A 827 15.59 -5.83 -20.51
N HIS A 828 16.22 -4.68 -20.28
CA HIS A 828 17.68 -4.53 -20.32
C HIS A 828 18.23 -4.27 -18.91
N TYR A 829 19.22 -5.07 -18.56
CA TYR A 829 20.04 -4.90 -17.37
C TYR A 829 21.20 -3.96 -17.68
N LEU A 830 21.40 -2.95 -16.84
CA LEU A 830 22.63 -2.14 -16.88
C LEU A 830 23.76 -3.01 -16.35
N ARG A 831 24.60 -3.57 -17.22
CA ARG A 831 25.75 -4.43 -16.87
C ARG A 831 25.39 -5.62 -15.96
N GLN A 832 24.26 -6.30 -16.20
CA GLN A 832 23.79 -7.47 -15.43
C GLN A 832 23.48 -7.24 -13.94
N LEU A 833 23.51 -5.99 -13.45
CA LEU A 833 23.40 -5.70 -12.04
C LEU A 833 22.05 -5.05 -11.65
N THR A 834 21.38 -4.35 -12.58
CA THR A 834 20.23 -3.54 -12.23
C THR A 834 19.08 -3.69 -13.22
N HIS A 835 17.86 -3.81 -12.70
CA HIS A 835 16.63 -3.66 -13.48
C HIS A 835 16.19 -2.18 -13.47
N MET A 836 16.02 -1.59 -14.66
CA MET A 836 15.64 -0.19 -14.83
C MET A 836 14.18 -0.10 -15.28
N SER A 837 13.41 0.82 -14.69
CA SER A 837 12.08 1.17 -15.17
C SER A 837 11.86 2.68 -15.17
N TRP A 838 11.02 3.15 -16.11
CA TRP A 838 10.65 4.55 -16.26
C TRP A 838 9.16 4.74 -16.08
N THR A 839 8.77 5.82 -15.42
CA THR A 839 7.39 6.28 -15.38
C THR A 839 7.33 7.71 -15.88
N VAL A 840 6.59 7.92 -16.95
CA VAL A 840 6.36 9.25 -17.55
C VAL A 840 4.89 9.55 -17.47
N GLY A 841 4.51 10.69 -16.91
CA GLY A 841 3.10 10.99 -16.73
C GLY A 841 2.80 12.48 -16.64
N VAL A 842 1.52 12.75 -16.56
CA VAL A 842 0.98 14.09 -16.35
C VAL A 842 -0.09 14.02 -15.25
N TYR A 843 0.10 14.79 -14.21
CA TYR A 843 -0.87 15.01 -13.15
C TYR A 843 -1.80 16.16 -13.55
N ASN A 844 -3.10 16.03 -13.28
CA ASN A 844 -4.13 17.00 -13.66
C ASN A 844 -4.11 17.36 -15.15
N VAL A 845 -4.23 16.36 -16.03
CA VAL A 845 -4.17 16.53 -17.51
C VAL A 845 -5.15 17.58 -18.01
N THR A 846 -6.29 17.74 -17.37
CA THR A 846 -7.33 18.71 -17.72
C THR A 846 -6.97 20.15 -17.39
N GLY A 847 -5.95 20.38 -16.56
CA GLY A 847 -5.57 21.71 -16.07
C GLY A 847 -6.66 22.40 -15.27
N ARG A 848 -7.60 21.63 -14.68
CA ARG A 848 -8.69 22.22 -13.89
C ARG A 848 -8.15 22.84 -12.62
N LYS A 849 -8.54 24.08 -12.35
CA LYS A 849 -8.26 24.82 -11.11
C LYS A 849 -9.21 24.33 -10.02
N ASN A 850 -8.80 23.28 -9.31
CA ASN A 850 -9.58 22.75 -8.19
C ASN A 850 -9.43 23.65 -6.96
N ALA A 851 -10.54 23.96 -6.30
CA ALA A 851 -10.52 24.79 -5.09
C ALA A 851 -9.89 24.02 -3.92
N TYR A 852 -8.75 24.51 -3.41
CA TYR A 852 -8.19 24.11 -2.13
C TYR A 852 -8.94 24.79 -0.98
N SER A 853 -9.03 26.12 -1.04
CA SER A 853 -9.81 26.92 -0.10
C SER A 853 -10.45 28.10 -0.82
N VAL A 854 -11.48 28.67 -0.20
CA VAL A 854 -12.09 29.93 -0.59
C VAL A 854 -11.96 30.87 0.59
N PHE A 855 -11.48 32.06 0.36
CA PHE A 855 -11.40 33.13 1.36
C PHE A 855 -12.03 34.39 0.82
N PHE A 856 -12.45 35.25 1.73
CA PHE A 856 -13.20 36.44 1.43
C PHE A 856 -12.44 37.68 1.91
N THR A 857 -12.34 38.68 1.06
CA THR A 857 -11.74 39.99 1.36
C THR A 857 -12.75 41.07 1.15
N THR A 858 -12.59 42.18 1.88
CA THR A 858 -13.40 43.39 1.69
C THR A 858 -12.56 44.48 1.05
N ASP A 859 -12.95 44.97 -0.11
CA ASP A 859 -12.29 46.10 -0.77
C ASP A 859 -12.92 47.42 -0.21
N GLY A 860 -12.11 48.16 0.57
CA GLY A 860 -12.54 49.42 1.20
C GLY A 860 -13.67 49.25 2.20
N GLY A 861 -13.97 48.04 2.67
CA GLY A 861 -14.91 47.74 3.74
C GLY A 861 -16.38 47.59 3.33
N ARG A 862 -16.73 47.71 2.03
CA ARG A 862 -18.14 47.64 1.58
C ARG A 862 -18.46 46.49 0.63
N GLU A 863 -17.54 46.12 -0.20
CA GLU A 863 -17.72 44.96 -1.10
C GLU A 863 -17.01 43.73 -0.62
N VAL A 864 -17.71 42.60 -0.64
CA VAL A 864 -17.13 41.30 -0.33
C VAL A 864 -16.69 40.62 -1.62
N SER A 865 -15.41 40.39 -1.76
CA SER A 865 -14.85 39.60 -2.88
C SER A 865 -14.46 38.21 -2.41
N GLY A 866 -14.93 37.16 -3.09
CA GLY A 866 -14.53 35.78 -2.89
C GLY A 866 -13.32 35.43 -3.76
N ARG A 867 -12.26 34.88 -3.18
CA ARG A 867 -11.08 34.40 -3.90
C ARG A 867 -10.89 32.92 -3.66
N MET A 868 -10.52 32.20 -4.71
CA MET A 868 -10.25 30.76 -4.67
C MET A 868 -8.75 30.51 -4.72
N LEU A 869 -8.24 29.79 -3.74
CA LEU A 869 -6.88 29.26 -3.76
C LEU A 869 -6.91 27.88 -4.42
N SER A 870 -6.06 27.65 -5.41
CA SER A 870 -5.85 26.37 -6.09
C SER A 870 -4.35 26.04 -6.07
N VAL A 871 -3.98 24.83 -5.67
CA VAL A 871 -2.58 24.42 -5.53
C VAL A 871 -2.04 23.92 -6.86
N PHE A 872 -2.70 22.95 -7.47
CA PHE A 872 -2.29 22.36 -8.75
C PHE A 872 -3.21 22.81 -9.89
N ALA A 873 -3.04 24.08 -10.28
CA ALA A 873 -3.95 24.76 -11.23
C ALA A 873 -3.67 24.46 -12.72
N SER A 874 -2.62 23.65 -13.04
CA SER A 874 -2.16 23.34 -14.41
C SER A 874 -1.72 21.89 -14.52
N PRO A 875 -1.63 21.34 -15.73
CA PRO A 875 -1.02 20.03 -15.95
C PRO A 875 0.44 20.01 -15.49
N ILE A 876 0.81 19.01 -14.70
CA ILE A 876 2.16 18.85 -14.16
C ILE A 876 2.79 17.60 -14.76
N PRO A 877 3.72 17.73 -15.72
CA PRO A 877 4.46 16.60 -16.25
C PRO A 877 5.45 16.08 -15.20
N TYR A 878 5.68 14.79 -15.18
CA TYR A 878 6.67 14.16 -14.32
C TYR A 878 7.37 12.99 -14.99
N LEU A 879 8.57 12.72 -14.49
CA LEU A 879 9.44 11.65 -14.95
C LEU A 879 10.10 11.02 -13.74
N ASN A 880 10.02 9.69 -13.65
CA ASN A 880 10.69 8.91 -12.62
C ASN A 880 11.50 7.78 -13.24
N LEU A 881 12.72 7.61 -12.73
CA LEU A 881 13.60 6.49 -12.99
C LEU A 881 13.69 5.62 -11.73
N ASN A 882 13.45 4.33 -11.87
CA ASN A 882 13.64 3.38 -10.79
C ASN A 882 14.69 2.34 -11.23
N LEU A 883 15.67 2.14 -10.35
CA LEU A 883 16.73 1.14 -10.49
C LEU A 883 16.59 0.12 -9.35
N LYS A 884 16.59 -1.18 -9.66
CA LYS A 884 16.54 -2.28 -8.67
C LYS A 884 17.70 -3.24 -8.91
N PHE A 885 18.32 -3.77 -7.85
CA PHE A 885 19.44 -4.70 -7.91
C PHE A 885 19.32 -5.81 -6.87
#